data_827390cbdd1265489f00deb55d9d4976
#
_entry.id   827390cbdd1265489f00deb55d9d4976
#
_cell.length_a   1.000
_cell.length_b   1.000
_cell.length_c   1.000
_cell.angle_alpha   90.00
_cell.angle_beta   90.00
_cell.angle_gamma   90.00
#
_symmetry.space_group_name_H-M   'P 1'
#
loop_
_entity.id
_entity.type
_entity.pdbx_description
1 polymer ?
#
loop_
_entity_poly.entity_id
_entity_poly.type
_entity_poly.pdbx_seq_one_letter_code
_entity_poly.pdbx_strand_id
1 'polypeptide(L)'
;MAFDKPNESYTVDGLSKYGAKINASDITITNTTYNGIDAYGVFDLNAANDISIQGATNGIFTPIEKEFATPSITIKTPKKLTITGPWAIHAEGKGKITIDAGDLVLRGSNGIAANSTGTVSIDAQTVDIACTNKYGVSSANTGGVTIKAEKSIYIKGGSANAVNGLQGAIKLESNGTTVVDGDILARAATVSADFKGAGSSLTGAVTTGDTGTTKLGFSDGALWKAEGDSKVSELTLKGGVVDLNNHNVTAKQLAENSAATIRLDAGAETLGSFTVGNQDVKADLNVDLVQNADVVDEALAKQALAQIQTGDNTTVEAHVKEGLVNPDITFNKDGSTASVGTNTLIRDTLDLAAASSLSLNRILMNDVRKRMGDLRSSSGKNGVWARYDGGRLESDAGLKNDFNTFQAGFDTMPLDNGVRFGVAASYTWSDTDFARGEADMDAFGLAAYGVWMGDNGMFADVVARVAKASNDMTIDSVYKGDLDTVTTSLSGEFGWRFDLARTVWIEPQIEATYTHAGAEDLTLSNGVNAATYEIGDFDSLIGRAGFATGFTCPNNRGEVWLRASAVHEFLGDREIYARTGDNTNSLKQDGKDTWFEYGIGANFNLSESTYLWADVERTSGGIIDQEWRATIGVRYGF
;
A
#
# COMPACT_ATOMS: atom_id res chain seq x y z
N MET A 1 18.28 -43.90 32.90
CA MET A 1 19.10 -42.77 33.41
C MET A 1 18.18 -41.71 33.92
N ALA A 2 18.50 -41.08 35.06
CA ALA A 2 17.75 -39.94 35.57
C ALA A 2 18.72 -38.82 35.93
N PHE A 3 18.44 -37.61 35.48
CA PHE A 3 19.13 -36.37 35.84
C PHE A 3 18.06 -35.35 36.22
N ASP A 4 18.03 -34.95 37.47
CA ASP A 4 17.02 -34.05 38.01
C ASP A 4 17.73 -32.89 38.72
N LYS A 5 18.16 -31.91 37.91
CA LYS A 5 18.83 -30.70 38.36
C LYS A 5 18.34 -29.50 37.52
N PRO A 6 17.20 -28.94 37.81
CA PRO A 6 16.53 -27.95 36.94
C PRO A 6 17.31 -26.64 36.77
N ASN A 7 18.31 -26.39 37.60
CA ASN A 7 19.16 -25.19 37.53
C ASN A 7 20.57 -25.46 36.94
N GLU A 8 20.86 -26.68 36.51
CA GLU A 8 22.13 -27.06 35.86
C GLU A 8 21.90 -27.49 34.42
N SER A 9 22.87 -27.21 33.53
CA SER A 9 22.82 -27.63 32.14
C SER A 9 23.27 -29.11 32.04
N TYR A 10 22.63 -29.86 31.09
CA TYR A 10 22.93 -31.24 30.81
C TYR A 10 23.50 -31.37 29.40
N THR A 11 24.70 -31.94 29.29
CA THR A 11 25.35 -32.19 28.01
C THR A 11 25.81 -33.64 27.92
N VAL A 12 25.54 -34.32 26.80
CA VAL A 12 25.91 -35.72 26.59
C VAL A 12 26.15 -36.04 25.10
N ASP A 13 27.02 -37.01 24.84
CA ASP A 13 27.27 -37.59 23.51
C ASP A 13 26.25 -38.71 23.24
N GLY A 14 25.08 -38.31 22.72
CA GLY A 14 23.98 -39.21 22.39
C GLY A 14 23.24 -39.82 23.57
N LEU A 15 21.98 -40.14 23.35
CA LEU A 15 21.14 -40.90 24.29
C LEU A 15 20.59 -42.15 23.58
N SER A 16 20.91 -43.34 24.12
CA SER A 16 20.45 -44.58 23.48
C SER A 16 19.89 -45.60 24.47
N LYS A 17 19.06 -46.53 23.96
CA LYS A 17 18.48 -47.74 24.51
C LYS A 17 17.27 -47.57 25.44
N TYR A 18 17.39 -47.72 26.76
CA TYR A 18 16.25 -48.10 27.60
C TYR A 18 15.48 -46.96 28.26
N GLY A 19 15.78 -45.72 27.89
CA GLY A 19 15.08 -44.54 28.36
C GLY A 19 15.90 -43.66 29.28
N ALA A 20 15.51 -42.39 29.35
CA ALA A 20 16.10 -41.39 30.23
C ALA A 20 15.00 -40.41 30.71
N LYS A 21 15.16 -39.94 31.94
CA LYS A 21 14.43 -38.78 32.44
C LYS A 21 15.42 -37.69 32.78
N ILE A 22 15.31 -36.54 32.11
CA ILE A 22 16.24 -35.42 32.24
C ILE A 22 15.44 -34.18 32.55
N ASN A 23 15.74 -33.50 33.65
CA ASN A 23 15.22 -32.23 34.05
C ASN A 23 16.41 -31.29 34.33
N ALA A 24 16.59 -30.26 33.51
CA ALA A 24 17.77 -29.41 33.49
C ALA A 24 17.43 -27.95 33.16
N SER A 25 18.38 -27.01 33.32
CA SER A 25 18.20 -25.67 32.80
C SER A 25 18.25 -25.67 31.27
N ASP A 26 19.24 -26.33 30.69
CA ASP A 26 19.47 -26.51 29.27
C ASP A 26 19.85 -27.97 28.98
N ILE A 27 19.49 -28.46 27.80
CA ILE A 27 19.84 -29.82 27.38
C ILE A 27 20.56 -29.77 26.04
N THR A 28 21.76 -30.31 25.98
CA THR A 28 22.54 -30.48 24.75
C THR A 28 22.88 -31.96 24.54
N ILE A 29 22.43 -32.50 23.42
CA ILE A 29 22.67 -33.88 23.01
C ILE A 29 23.33 -33.85 21.63
N THR A 30 24.56 -34.35 21.52
CA THR A 30 25.30 -34.38 20.24
C THR A 30 25.82 -35.77 20.01
N ASN A 31 25.60 -36.34 18.84
CA ASN A 31 26.20 -37.59 18.44
C ASN A 31 26.77 -37.47 17.02
N THR A 32 28.07 -37.60 16.90
CA THR A 32 28.80 -37.43 15.64
C THR A 32 28.87 -38.71 14.80
N THR A 33 28.36 -39.82 15.31
CA THR A 33 28.45 -41.14 14.65
C THR A 33 27.07 -41.75 14.34
N TYR A 34 26.07 -41.53 15.23
CA TYR A 34 24.76 -42.17 15.15
C TYR A 34 23.63 -41.15 15.38
N ASN A 35 22.48 -41.61 15.91
CA ASN A 35 21.35 -40.79 16.27
C ASN A 35 21.66 -39.95 17.51
N GLY A 36 21.16 -38.70 17.55
CA GLY A 36 21.22 -37.89 18.77
C GLY A 36 20.47 -38.56 19.91
N ILE A 37 19.20 -38.97 19.66
CA ILE A 37 18.42 -39.85 20.52
C ILE A 37 18.00 -41.09 19.77
N ASP A 38 18.33 -42.27 20.31
CA ASP A 38 17.95 -43.57 19.79
C ASP A 38 17.08 -44.30 20.82
N ALA A 39 15.76 -44.17 20.68
CA ALA A 39 14.83 -44.51 21.74
C ALA A 39 14.19 -45.89 21.55
N TYR A 40 14.58 -46.82 22.39
CA TYR A 40 13.98 -48.15 22.57
C TYR A 40 13.04 -48.21 23.78
N GLY A 41 12.97 -47.19 24.60
CA GLY A 41 12.16 -47.08 25.79
C GLY A 41 11.53 -45.70 25.94
N VAL A 42 11.34 -45.28 27.19
CA VAL A 42 10.69 -44.01 27.51
C VAL A 42 11.75 -42.93 27.77
N PHE A 43 11.69 -41.84 27.03
CA PHE A 43 12.53 -40.66 27.21
C PHE A 43 11.67 -39.43 27.55
N ASP A 44 11.96 -38.83 28.68
CA ASP A 44 11.33 -37.56 29.12
C ASP A 44 12.44 -36.51 29.28
N LEU A 45 12.44 -35.49 28.41
CA LEU A 45 13.37 -34.37 28.46
C LEU A 45 12.59 -33.10 28.80
N ASN A 46 12.98 -32.44 29.84
CA ASN A 46 12.36 -31.21 30.28
C ASN A 46 13.45 -30.17 30.58
N ALA A 47 13.41 -29.03 29.89
CA ALA A 47 14.34 -27.94 30.12
C ALA A 47 13.60 -26.65 30.45
N ALA A 48 14.22 -25.84 31.33
CA ALA A 48 13.72 -24.50 31.65
C ALA A 48 14.03 -23.50 30.50
N ASN A 49 15.13 -23.72 29.77
CA ASN A 49 15.59 -22.91 28.66
C ASN A 49 15.66 -23.75 27.35
N ASP A 50 16.81 -23.75 26.69
CA ASP A 50 16.95 -24.32 25.36
C ASP A 50 17.27 -25.81 25.36
N ILE A 51 16.81 -26.49 24.32
CA ILE A 51 17.18 -27.87 24.02
C ILE A 51 17.82 -27.92 22.63
N SER A 52 19.00 -28.52 22.52
CA SER A 52 19.69 -28.78 21.25
C SER A 52 19.96 -30.25 21.09
N ILE A 53 19.53 -30.86 19.99
CA ILE A 53 19.71 -32.27 19.69
C ILE A 53 20.31 -32.38 18.27
N GLN A 54 21.47 -33.03 18.18
CA GLN A 54 22.15 -33.25 16.91
C GLN A 54 22.56 -34.71 16.77
N GLY A 55 22.28 -35.31 15.61
CA GLY A 55 22.73 -36.66 15.26
C GLY A 55 23.35 -36.75 13.88
N ALA A 56 24.30 -37.65 13.69
CA ALA A 56 24.92 -37.88 12.40
C ALA A 56 24.00 -38.62 11.40
N THR A 57 23.05 -39.42 11.89
CA THR A 57 22.04 -40.12 11.06
C THR A 57 20.63 -39.59 11.26
N ASN A 58 20.18 -39.46 12.49
CA ASN A 58 18.93 -38.81 12.85
C ASN A 58 19.14 -37.91 14.07
N GLY A 59 18.45 -36.81 14.16
CA GLY A 59 18.36 -36.05 15.42
C GLY A 59 17.67 -36.91 16.48
N ILE A 60 16.43 -37.33 16.18
CA ILE A 60 15.64 -38.21 17.02
C ILE A 60 15.17 -39.42 16.21
N PHE A 61 15.30 -40.60 16.76
CA PHE A 61 14.89 -41.86 16.15
C PHE A 61 14.16 -42.78 17.12
N THR A 62 13.06 -43.40 16.68
CA THR A 62 12.41 -44.53 17.35
C THR A 62 12.41 -45.74 16.39
N PRO A 63 13.08 -46.87 16.71
CA PRO A 63 13.20 -48.01 15.80
C PRO A 63 11.96 -48.88 15.73
N ILE A 64 11.95 -49.80 14.73
CA ILE A 64 11.00 -50.89 14.63
C ILE A 64 11.51 -52.04 15.50
N GLU A 65 10.95 -52.22 16.71
CA GLU A 65 11.29 -53.41 17.50
C GLU A 65 10.07 -54.26 17.83
N LYS A 66 10.30 -55.59 17.82
CA LYS A 66 9.23 -56.56 18.00
C LYS A 66 9.00 -56.97 19.46
N GLU A 67 9.93 -56.65 20.37
CA GLU A 67 9.98 -57.30 21.73
C GLU A 67 9.88 -56.34 22.93
N PHE A 68 9.92 -55.02 22.75
CA PHE A 68 9.92 -54.05 23.87
C PHE A 68 8.65 -53.18 23.93
N ALA A 69 8.49 -52.54 25.07
CA ALA A 69 7.43 -51.54 25.28
C ALA A 69 7.49 -50.46 24.20
N THR A 70 6.34 -49.97 23.77
CA THR A 70 6.22 -48.88 22.78
C THR A 70 7.19 -47.73 23.09
N PRO A 71 8.20 -47.45 22.23
CA PRO A 71 9.12 -46.37 22.48
C PRO A 71 8.37 -45.05 22.54
N SER A 72 8.70 -44.19 23.49
CA SER A 72 8.13 -42.87 23.56
C SER A 72 9.14 -41.81 23.95
N ILE A 73 9.07 -40.68 23.30
CA ILE A 73 9.88 -39.49 23.58
C ILE A 73 8.95 -38.32 23.86
N THR A 74 9.12 -37.74 25.02
CA THR A 74 8.45 -36.48 25.37
C THR A 74 9.52 -35.41 25.58
N ILE A 75 9.40 -34.29 24.89
CA ILE A 75 10.31 -33.16 24.99
C ILE A 75 9.52 -31.91 25.34
N LYS A 76 9.94 -31.22 26.37
CA LYS A 76 9.30 -29.97 26.82
C LYS A 76 10.33 -28.87 27.08
N THR A 77 10.08 -27.71 26.48
CA THR A 77 10.77 -26.47 26.80
C THR A 77 9.92 -25.24 26.45
N PRO A 78 9.79 -24.26 27.34
CA PRO A 78 9.07 -23.02 27.02
C PRO A 78 9.88 -22.09 26.08
N LYS A 79 11.13 -22.46 25.78
CA LYS A 79 12.06 -21.69 24.94
C LYS A 79 12.28 -22.42 23.60
N LYS A 80 13.52 -22.46 23.13
CA LYS A 80 13.85 -22.99 21.81
C LYS A 80 14.26 -24.45 21.85
N LEU A 81 13.69 -25.25 20.94
CA LEU A 81 14.14 -26.59 20.65
C LEU A 81 14.71 -26.64 19.23
N THR A 82 15.99 -27.02 19.12
CA THR A 82 16.66 -27.21 17.83
C THR A 82 17.01 -28.68 17.65
N ILE A 83 16.60 -29.28 16.54
CA ILE A 83 16.90 -30.67 16.19
C ILE A 83 17.54 -30.71 14.82
N THR A 84 18.72 -31.30 14.72
CA THR A 84 19.48 -31.39 13.48
C THR A 84 19.94 -32.84 13.21
N GLY A 85 19.92 -33.21 11.93
CA GLY A 85 20.35 -34.53 11.46
C GLY A 85 19.88 -34.79 10.03
N PRO A 86 20.44 -35.76 9.28
CA PRO A 86 19.91 -36.13 7.97
C PRO A 86 18.39 -36.33 7.95
N TRP A 87 17.83 -36.97 8.98
CA TRP A 87 16.44 -36.84 9.41
C TRP A 87 16.41 -36.12 10.75
N ALA A 88 15.73 -35.00 10.84
CA ALA A 88 15.62 -34.33 12.13
C ALA A 88 14.80 -35.16 13.13
N ILE A 89 13.65 -35.67 12.71
CA ILE A 89 12.77 -36.56 13.51
C ILE A 89 12.34 -37.75 12.66
N HIS A 90 12.53 -38.97 13.18
CA HIS A 90 12.13 -40.20 12.52
C HIS A 90 11.46 -41.15 13.51
N ALA A 91 10.12 -41.26 13.44
CA ALA A 91 9.35 -42.21 14.24
C ALA A 91 8.99 -43.43 13.40
N GLU A 92 9.48 -44.61 13.81
CA GLU A 92 9.17 -45.89 13.18
C GLU A 92 8.43 -46.86 14.14
N GLY A 93 7.91 -47.92 13.58
CA GLY A 93 7.21 -48.94 14.34
C GLY A 93 6.00 -48.38 15.10
N LYS A 94 5.95 -48.56 16.43
CA LYS A 94 4.96 -48.00 17.33
C LYS A 94 5.46 -46.77 18.07
N GLY A 95 6.57 -46.17 17.63
CA GLY A 95 7.21 -45.06 18.30
C GLY A 95 6.29 -43.82 18.40
N LYS A 96 6.29 -43.20 19.57
CA LYS A 96 5.55 -41.99 19.81
C LYS A 96 6.48 -40.83 20.20
N ILE A 97 6.47 -39.74 19.46
CA ILE A 97 7.25 -38.54 19.74
C ILE A 97 6.28 -37.39 20.02
N THR A 98 6.41 -36.79 21.21
CA THR A 98 5.60 -35.64 21.62
C THR A 98 6.52 -34.48 21.96
N ILE A 99 6.30 -33.33 21.36
CA ILE A 99 7.08 -32.12 21.53
C ILE A 99 6.14 -31.00 21.96
N ASP A 100 6.52 -30.33 23.04
CA ASP A 100 5.89 -29.11 23.57
C ASP A 100 7.02 -28.07 23.71
N ALA A 101 7.04 -27.07 22.83
CA ALA A 101 8.16 -26.11 22.75
C ALA A 101 7.70 -24.67 22.55
N GLY A 102 8.52 -23.70 22.97
CA GLY A 102 8.38 -22.32 22.54
C GLY A 102 8.60 -22.24 21.01
N ASP A 103 9.87 -22.24 20.61
CA ASP A 103 10.25 -22.24 19.20
C ASP A 103 10.86 -23.57 18.80
N LEU A 104 10.28 -24.25 17.81
CA LEU A 104 10.81 -25.48 17.25
C LEU A 104 11.54 -25.20 15.94
N VAL A 105 12.80 -25.60 15.84
CA VAL A 105 13.63 -25.49 14.63
C VAL A 105 14.15 -26.86 14.23
N LEU A 106 13.76 -27.33 13.05
CA LEU A 106 14.23 -28.59 12.46
C LEU A 106 15.08 -28.32 11.21
N ARG A 107 16.27 -28.89 11.17
CA ARG A 107 17.20 -28.73 10.05
C ARG A 107 17.81 -30.06 9.66
N GLY A 108 17.88 -30.34 8.35
CA GLY A 108 18.48 -31.58 7.84
C GLY A 108 18.26 -31.77 6.36
N SER A 109 18.62 -32.95 5.87
CA SER A 109 18.23 -33.37 4.52
C SER A 109 16.72 -33.60 4.45
N ASN A 110 16.12 -34.10 5.53
CA ASN A 110 14.71 -34.35 5.71
C ASN A 110 14.29 -33.85 7.11
N GLY A 111 13.01 -33.43 7.26
CA GLY A 111 12.49 -32.94 8.51
C GLY A 111 11.90 -34.05 9.39
N ILE A 112 10.60 -34.33 9.22
CA ILE A 112 9.86 -35.28 10.03
C ILE A 112 9.43 -36.49 9.18
N ALA A 113 9.63 -37.71 9.72
CA ALA A 113 9.02 -38.90 9.19
C ALA A 113 8.26 -39.66 10.30
N ALA A 114 7.04 -40.10 9.98
CA ALA A 114 6.26 -41.05 10.78
C ALA A 114 5.92 -42.26 9.91
N ASN A 115 6.58 -43.39 10.18
CA ASN A 115 6.44 -44.61 9.40
C ASN A 115 5.75 -45.72 10.22
N SER A 116 5.23 -46.75 9.53
CA SER A 116 4.49 -47.83 10.14
C SER A 116 3.28 -47.33 10.96
N THR A 117 3.29 -47.45 12.27
CA THR A 117 2.30 -46.88 13.20
C THR A 117 2.88 -45.77 14.06
N GLY A 118 4.08 -45.27 13.71
CA GLY A 118 4.75 -44.21 14.42
C GLY A 118 3.96 -42.88 14.38
N THR A 119 4.04 -42.14 15.47
CA THR A 119 3.34 -40.86 15.56
C THR A 119 4.26 -39.74 16.04
N VAL A 120 4.12 -38.58 15.45
CA VAL A 120 4.78 -37.33 15.86
C VAL A 120 3.72 -36.28 16.14
N SER A 121 3.69 -35.78 17.37
CA SER A 121 2.80 -34.70 17.80
C SER A 121 3.61 -33.53 18.31
N ILE A 122 3.39 -32.37 17.70
CA ILE A 122 4.09 -31.13 18.01
C ILE A 122 3.06 -30.09 18.42
N ASP A 123 3.32 -29.45 19.55
CA ASP A 123 2.63 -28.25 20.01
C ASP A 123 3.70 -27.19 20.31
N ALA A 124 3.65 -26.05 19.64
CA ALA A 124 4.69 -25.03 19.78
C ALA A 124 4.14 -23.63 19.55
N GLN A 125 4.88 -22.60 19.94
CA GLN A 125 4.55 -21.23 19.52
C GLN A 125 4.90 -21.03 18.05
N THR A 126 6.11 -21.41 17.64
CA THR A 126 6.54 -21.38 16.24
C THR A 126 7.15 -22.72 15.82
N VAL A 127 6.95 -23.10 14.57
CA VAL A 127 7.55 -24.29 13.97
C VAL A 127 8.24 -23.89 12.67
N ASP A 128 9.54 -24.17 12.58
CA ASP A 128 10.38 -23.86 11.41
C ASP A 128 11.12 -25.12 10.96
N ILE A 129 10.66 -25.71 9.85
CA ILE A 129 11.20 -26.92 9.22
C ILE A 129 11.77 -26.54 7.87
N ALA A 130 13.11 -26.57 7.73
CA ALA A 130 13.76 -26.33 6.45
C ALA A 130 14.70 -27.51 6.10
N CYS A 131 14.41 -28.12 4.94
CA CYS A 131 15.09 -29.31 4.46
C CYS A 131 15.84 -29.03 3.15
N THR A 132 16.97 -29.73 2.97
CA THR A 132 17.85 -29.47 1.81
C THR A 132 17.73 -30.52 0.70
N ASN A 133 17.15 -31.70 0.98
CA ASN A 133 17.15 -32.79 0.00
C ASN A 133 15.74 -33.27 -0.38
N LYS A 134 14.90 -33.74 0.59
CA LYS A 134 13.63 -34.37 0.24
C LYS A 134 12.43 -33.68 0.94
N TYR A 135 11.91 -34.28 2.01
CA TYR A 135 10.62 -33.96 2.59
C TYR A 135 10.73 -33.08 3.83
N GLY A 136 9.88 -32.08 3.93
CA GLY A 136 9.69 -31.34 5.16
C GLY A 136 8.97 -32.19 6.21
N VAL A 137 7.82 -32.75 5.85
CA VAL A 137 7.00 -33.64 6.69
C VAL A 137 6.55 -34.84 5.87
N SER A 138 6.74 -36.06 6.38
CA SER A 138 6.28 -37.25 5.69
C SER A 138 5.57 -38.25 6.61
N SER A 139 4.60 -39.00 6.04
CA SER A 139 3.95 -40.14 6.68
C SER A 139 3.88 -41.33 5.73
N ALA A 140 4.07 -42.54 6.27
CA ALA A 140 3.94 -43.76 5.51
C ALA A 140 3.23 -44.84 6.34
N ASN A 141 2.57 -45.79 5.66
CA ASN A 141 1.69 -46.79 6.26
C ASN A 141 0.59 -46.06 7.10
N THR A 142 0.42 -46.43 8.35
CA THR A 142 -0.57 -45.83 9.26
C THR A 142 0.02 -44.76 10.18
N GLY A 143 1.27 -44.33 9.90
CA GLY A 143 1.96 -43.28 10.65
C GLY A 143 1.27 -41.92 10.56
N GLY A 144 1.42 -41.11 11.60
CA GLY A 144 0.76 -39.82 11.67
C GLY A 144 1.65 -38.70 12.18
N VAL A 145 1.50 -37.51 11.57
CA VAL A 145 2.15 -36.28 12.02
C VAL A 145 1.10 -35.22 12.28
N THR A 146 1.10 -34.66 13.47
CA THR A 146 0.27 -33.52 13.83
C THR A 146 1.15 -32.39 14.31
N ILE A 147 1.06 -31.24 13.66
CA ILE A 147 1.78 -30.02 14.01
C ILE A 147 0.75 -28.96 14.37
N LYS A 148 0.85 -28.45 15.59
CA LYS A 148 0.08 -27.30 16.06
C LYS A 148 1.02 -26.17 16.40
N ALA A 149 0.71 -24.96 15.95
CA ALA A 149 1.45 -23.77 16.32
C ALA A 149 0.52 -22.62 16.73
N GLU A 150 0.91 -21.88 17.75
CA GLU A 150 0.14 -20.72 18.18
C GLU A 150 0.35 -19.52 17.24
N LYS A 151 1.59 -19.32 16.77
CA LYS A 151 1.98 -18.15 15.96
C LYS A 151 2.25 -18.49 14.51
N SER A 152 3.10 -19.50 14.24
CA SER A 152 3.48 -19.79 12.85
C SER A 152 3.97 -21.21 12.61
N ILE A 153 3.65 -21.72 11.42
CA ILE A 153 4.25 -22.93 10.83
C ILE A 153 4.95 -22.52 9.53
N TYR A 154 6.23 -22.83 9.42
CA TYR A 154 6.99 -22.74 8.18
C TYR A 154 7.55 -24.10 7.83
N ILE A 155 7.23 -24.60 6.63
CA ILE A 155 7.74 -25.87 6.11
C ILE A 155 8.31 -25.65 4.72
N LYS A 156 9.60 -25.91 4.55
CA LYS A 156 10.26 -25.94 3.27
C LYS A 156 10.75 -27.34 2.96
N GLY A 157 10.29 -27.90 1.84
CA GLY A 157 10.83 -29.12 1.26
C GLY A 157 12.20 -28.89 0.60
N GLY A 158 12.93 -29.97 0.34
CA GLY A 158 14.12 -29.94 -0.49
C GLY A 158 13.74 -30.08 -1.99
N SER A 159 14.37 -31.07 -2.66
CA SER A 159 14.08 -31.37 -4.09
C SER A 159 12.80 -32.19 -4.30
N ALA A 160 12.06 -32.53 -3.25
CA ALA A 160 10.81 -33.28 -3.29
C ALA A 160 9.73 -32.50 -2.52
N ASN A 161 8.61 -33.17 -2.22
CA ASN A 161 7.45 -32.52 -1.61
C ASN A 161 7.76 -31.91 -0.23
N ALA A 162 7.24 -30.74 0.06
CA ALA A 162 7.27 -30.18 1.41
C ALA A 162 6.47 -31.05 2.37
N VAL A 163 5.28 -31.54 1.93
CA VAL A 163 4.43 -32.46 2.68
C VAL A 163 4.17 -33.71 1.87
N ASN A 164 4.59 -34.86 2.37
CA ASN A 164 4.58 -36.15 1.66
C ASN A 164 3.77 -37.21 2.41
N GLY A 165 2.49 -37.29 2.15
CA GLY A 165 1.59 -38.32 2.69
C GLY A 165 1.50 -39.52 1.76
N LEU A 166 2.31 -40.58 2.01
CA LEU A 166 2.17 -41.84 1.27
C LEU A 166 0.98 -42.66 1.76
N GLN A 167 0.81 -42.75 3.06
CA GLN A 167 -0.33 -43.32 3.80
C GLN A 167 -0.41 -42.62 5.16
N GLY A 168 -1.48 -42.91 5.96
CA GLY A 168 -1.65 -42.32 7.29
C GLY A 168 -2.22 -40.91 7.25
N ALA A 169 -1.77 -40.05 8.17
CA ALA A 169 -2.30 -38.70 8.28
C ALA A 169 -1.24 -37.64 8.57
N ILE A 170 -1.35 -36.49 7.93
CA ILE A 170 -0.58 -35.28 8.25
C ILE A 170 -1.57 -34.14 8.49
N LYS A 171 -1.43 -33.49 9.65
CA LYS A 171 -2.26 -32.36 10.03
C LYS A 171 -1.40 -31.16 10.44
N LEU A 172 -1.65 -30.04 9.80
CA LEU A 172 -1.02 -28.74 10.09
C LEU A 172 -2.10 -27.76 10.57
N GLU A 173 -1.95 -27.25 11.78
CA GLU A 173 -2.88 -26.31 12.42
C GLU A 173 -2.11 -25.14 13.02
N SER A 174 -2.39 -23.92 12.56
CA SER A 174 -1.84 -22.71 13.16
C SER A 174 -2.97 -21.74 13.52
N ASN A 175 -2.83 -21.07 14.66
CA ASN A 175 -3.69 -19.93 14.99
C ASN A 175 -3.22 -18.64 14.27
N GLY A 176 -1.96 -18.57 13.90
CA GLY A 176 -1.38 -17.50 13.10
C GLY A 176 -1.08 -17.95 11.66
N THR A 177 0.15 -17.71 11.19
CA THR A 177 0.53 -17.97 9.79
C THR A 177 0.93 -19.43 9.54
N THR A 178 0.61 -19.92 8.34
CA THR A 178 1.10 -21.20 7.80
C THR A 178 1.76 -20.94 6.45
N VAL A 179 3.03 -21.31 6.30
CA VAL A 179 3.77 -21.20 5.04
C VAL A 179 4.32 -22.57 4.66
N VAL A 180 3.94 -23.05 3.48
CA VAL A 180 4.46 -24.30 2.89
C VAL A 180 5.13 -23.95 1.55
N ASP A 181 6.44 -24.16 1.47
CA ASP A 181 7.27 -23.94 0.29
C ASP A 181 7.69 -25.32 -0.29
N GLY A 182 7.01 -25.71 -1.35
CA GLY A 182 7.10 -27.01 -2.03
C GLY A 182 5.77 -27.77 -2.05
N ASP A 183 5.72 -28.87 -2.81
CA ASP A 183 4.51 -29.61 -3.12
C ASP A 183 3.89 -30.33 -1.91
N ILE A 184 2.59 -30.55 -2.01
CA ILE A 184 1.81 -31.40 -1.10
C ILE A 184 1.38 -32.66 -1.85
N LEU A 185 1.78 -33.83 -1.38
CA LEU A 185 1.33 -35.11 -1.88
C LEU A 185 0.48 -35.84 -0.82
N ALA A 186 -0.70 -36.31 -1.21
CA ALA A 186 -1.54 -37.26 -0.45
C ALA A 186 -1.83 -38.47 -1.32
N ARG A 187 -0.92 -39.46 -1.37
CA ARG A 187 -1.06 -40.62 -2.26
C ARG A 187 -2.19 -41.55 -1.80
N ALA A 188 -2.15 -42.01 -0.55
CA ALA A 188 -3.19 -42.77 0.13
C ALA A 188 -3.34 -42.30 1.60
N ALA A 189 -2.90 -41.08 1.88
CA ALA A 189 -2.93 -40.43 3.18
C ALA A 189 -4.05 -39.39 3.24
N THR A 190 -4.37 -38.96 4.46
CA THR A 190 -5.14 -37.75 4.69
C THR A 190 -4.16 -36.63 5.04
N VAL A 191 -4.11 -35.56 4.21
CA VAL A 191 -3.34 -34.35 4.49
C VAL A 191 -4.32 -33.19 4.68
N SER A 192 -4.22 -32.52 5.83
CA SER A 192 -5.04 -31.35 6.13
C SER A 192 -4.16 -30.17 6.55
N ALA A 193 -4.45 -28.98 6.02
CA ALA A 193 -3.78 -27.74 6.36
C ALA A 193 -4.70 -26.53 6.21
N ASP A 194 -4.63 -25.60 7.17
CA ASP A 194 -5.31 -24.32 7.12
C ASP A 194 -4.30 -23.18 7.01
N PHE A 195 -4.51 -22.32 6.02
CA PHE A 195 -3.74 -21.12 5.74
C PHE A 195 -4.61 -19.90 6.07
N LYS A 196 -4.17 -19.05 7.01
CA LYS A 196 -4.95 -17.92 7.52
C LYS A 196 -4.16 -16.62 7.43
N GLY A 197 -4.80 -15.58 6.89
CA GLY A 197 -4.21 -14.26 6.76
C GLY A 197 -3.22 -14.13 5.60
N ALA A 198 -2.99 -12.89 5.15
CA ALA A 198 -2.15 -12.56 3.98
C ALA A 198 -0.67 -13.00 4.12
N GLY A 199 -0.19 -13.29 5.35
CA GLY A 199 1.14 -13.85 5.58
C GLY A 199 1.22 -15.37 5.40
N SER A 200 0.11 -16.07 5.14
CA SER A 200 0.07 -17.52 4.92
C SER A 200 0.11 -17.84 3.44
N SER A 201 0.90 -18.87 3.08
CA SER A 201 1.00 -19.28 1.68
C SER A 201 1.30 -20.76 1.50
N LEU A 202 0.80 -21.28 0.39
CA LEU A 202 1.26 -22.52 -0.24
C LEU A 202 1.88 -22.17 -1.60
N THR A 203 3.16 -22.46 -1.77
CA THR A 203 3.83 -22.35 -3.08
C THR A 203 4.23 -23.77 -3.50
N GLY A 204 3.49 -24.33 -4.45
CA GLY A 204 3.68 -25.71 -4.91
C GLY A 204 2.43 -26.34 -5.49
N ALA A 205 2.60 -27.53 -6.08
CA ALA A 205 1.52 -28.35 -6.57
C ALA A 205 0.86 -29.17 -5.46
N VAL A 206 -0.42 -29.50 -5.62
CA VAL A 206 -1.13 -30.42 -4.73
C VAL A 206 -1.55 -31.66 -5.50
N THR A 207 -1.02 -32.80 -5.11
CA THR A 207 -1.36 -34.08 -5.73
C THR A 207 -2.13 -34.97 -4.77
N THR A 208 -3.38 -35.30 -5.14
CA THR A 208 -4.22 -36.26 -4.42
C THR A 208 -4.35 -37.53 -5.25
N GLY A 209 -3.88 -38.65 -4.69
CA GLY A 209 -4.05 -39.97 -5.31
C GLY A 209 -5.48 -40.52 -5.13
N ASP A 210 -5.77 -41.62 -5.82
CA ASP A 210 -7.14 -42.19 -5.88
C ASP A 210 -7.74 -42.53 -4.51
N THR A 211 -6.90 -42.93 -3.56
CA THR A 211 -7.33 -43.28 -2.17
C THR A 211 -6.84 -42.23 -1.16
N GLY A 212 -6.16 -41.17 -1.63
CA GLY A 212 -5.73 -40.06 -0.80
C GLY A 212 -6.86 -39.06 -0.55
N THR A 213 -6.66 -38.22 0.44
CA THR A 213 -7.54 -37.11 0.77
C THR A 213 -6.72 -35.88 1.13
N THR A 214 -6.98 -34.78 0.44
CA THR A 214 -6.44 -33.47 0.81
C THR A 214 -7.58 -32.56 1.27
N LYS A 215 -7.39 -31.89 2.42
CA LYS A 215 -8.32 -30.91 2.97
C LYS A 215 -7.57 -29.62 3.20
N LEU A 216 -7.77 -28.64 2.34
CA LEU A 216 -7.05 -27.38 2.39
C LEU A 216 -8.03 -26.22 2.60
N GLY A 217 -7.68 -25.33 3.54
CA GLY A 217 -8.42 -24.12 3.82
C GLY A 217 -7.56 -22.88 3.58
N PHE A 218 -8.08 -21.87 2.87
CA PHE A 218 -7.42 -20.58 2.69
C PHE A 218 -8.39 -19.47 3.08
N SER A 219 -7.97 -18.63 4.02
CA SER A 219 -8.80 -17.53 4.51
C SER A 219 -8.01 -16.21 4.65
N ASP A 220 -8.75 -15.09 4.65
CA ASP A 220 -8.25 -13.79 5.02
C ASP A 220 -7.00 -13.34 4.22
N GLY A 221 -7.03 -13.56 2.91
CA GLY A 221 -5.93 -13.18 2.00
C GLY A 221 -4.79 -14.20 1.91
N ALA A 222 -4.93 -15.40 2.51
CA ALA A 222 -3.93 -16.46 2.33
C ALA A 222 -3.81 -16.87 0.86
N LEU A 223 -2.58 -17.08 0.40
CA LEU A 223 -2.24 -17.31 -1.01
C LEU A 223 -1.90 -18.80 -1.26
N TRP A 224 -2.52 -19.39 -2.27
CA TRP A 224 -2.00 -20.58 -2.93
C TRP A 224 -1.48 -20.22 -4.32
N LYS A 225 -0.18 -20.31 -4.53
CA LYS A 225 0.44 -20.23 -5.84
C LYS A 225 0.72 -21.64 -6.35
N ALA A 226 0.04 -22.04 -7.40
CA ALA A 226 0.23 -23.34 -8.02
C ALA A 226 1.54 -23.33 -8.83
N GLU A 227 2.42 -24.31 -8.54
CA GLU A 227 3.66 -24.53 -9.30
C GLU A 227 3.58 -25.82 -10.16
N GLY A 228 2.37 -26.36 -10.33
CA GLY A 228 2.06 -27.53 -11.14
C GLY A 228 0.57 -27.86 -11.08
N ASP A 229 0.11 -28.71 -12.01
CA ASP A 229 -1.26 -29.18 -12.06
C ASP A 229 -1.65 -29.83 -10.73
N SER A 230 -2.79 -29.43 -10.19
CA SER A 230 -3.16 -29.73 -8.82
C SER A 230 -4.55 -30.36 -8.72
N LYS A 231 -4.69 -31.32 -7.79
CA LYS A 231 -5.96 -31.95 -7.44
C LYS A 231 -6.13 -31.94 -5.93
N VAL A 232 -7.25 -31.37 -5.45
CA VAL A 232 -7.62 -31.28 -4.03
C VAL A 232 -8.95 -31.99 -3.81
N SER A 233 -9.05 -32.79 -2.72
CA SER A 233 -10.33 -33.45 -2.38
C SER A 233 -11.37 -32.49 -1.86
N GLU A 234 -11.00 -31.69 -0.85
CA GLU A 234 -11.87 -30.72 -0.20
C GLU A 234 -11.12 -29.38 -0.12
N LEU A 235 -11.67 -28.34 -0.71
CA LEU A 235 -11.13 -26.99 -0.71
C LEU A 235 -12.11 -26.05 -0.03
N THR A 236 -11.65 -25.31 0.97
CA THR A 236 -12.42 -24.28 1.66
C THR A 236 -11.79 -22.93 1.41
N LEU A 237 -12.54 -21.99 0.87
CA LEU A 237 -12.08 -20.65 0.55
C LEU A 237 -12.92 -19.61 1.30
N LYS A 238 -12.28 -18.79 2.15
CA LYS A 238 -12.92 -17.71 2.91
C LYS A 238 -12.12 -16.42 2.77
N GLY A 239 -12.14 -15.84 1.58
CA GLY A 239 -11.31 -14.69 1.24
C GLY A 239 -9.85 -15.06 0.91
N GLY A 240 -9.57 -16.33 0.58
CA GLY A 240 -8.27 -16.77 0.11
C GLY A 240 -8.04 -16.45 -1.37
N VAL A 241 -6.78 -16.50 -1.80
CA VAL A 241 -6.34 -16.27 -3.18
C VAL A 241 -5.76 -17.56 -3.74
N VAL A 242 -6.24 -18.00 -4.89
CA VAL A 242 -5.67 -19.12 -5.66
C VAL A 242 -5.06 -18.56 -6.95
N ASP A 243 -3.74 -18.51 -7.01
CA ASP A 243 -2.98 -18.10 -8.19
C ASP A 243 -2.69 -19.35 -9.03
N LEU A 244 -3.33 -19.44 -10.18
CA LEU A 244 -3.20 -20.60 -11.05
C LEU A 244 -1.81 -20.71 -11.66
N ASN A 245 -1.10 -19.59 -11.84
CA ASN A 245 0.27 -19.56 -12.39
C ASN A 245 0.40 -20.47 -13.64
N ASN A 246 -0.61 -20.42 -14.51
CA ASN A 246 -0.76 -21.19 -15.76
C ASN A 246 -0.91 -22.70 -15.59
N HIS A 247 -1.27 -23.16 -14.39
CA HIS A 247 -1.51 -24.57 -14.08
C HIS A 247 -3.02 -24.86 -13.82
N ASN A 248 -3.38 -26.13 -13.94
CA ASN A 248 -4.76 -26.57 -13.72
C ASN A 248 -4.96 -26.91 -12.24
N VAL A 249 -5.97 -26.33 -11.61
CA VAL A 249 -6.38 -26.64 -10.24
C VAL A 249 -7.78 -27.24 -10.26
N THR A 250 -7.90 -28.48 -9.78
CA THR A 250 -9.17 -29.19 -9.66
C THR A 250 -9.53 -29.41 -8.19
N ALA A 251 -10.62 -28.80 -7.72
CA ALA A 251 -11.21 -29.07 -6.42
C ALA A 251 -12.37 -30.09 -6.60
N LYS A 252 -12.21 -31.32 -6.08
CA LYS A 252 -13.29 -32.34 -6.15
C LYS A 252 -14.53 -31.87 -5.40
N GLN A 253 -14.35 -31.22 -4.27
CA GLN A 253 -15.38 -30.54 -3.49
C GLN A 253 -14.90 -29.17 -3.07
N LEU A 254 -15.65 -28.14 -3.44
CA LEU A 254 -15.54 -26.79 -2.90
C LEU A 254 -16.54 -26.67 -1.76
N ALA A 255 -16.14 -26.09 -0.63
CA ALA A 255 -17.04 -25.92 0.52
C ALA A 255 -18.13 -24.88 0.21
N GLU A 256 -19.32 -25.09 0.78
CA GLU A 256 -20.44 -24.14 0.68
C GLU A 256 -20.07 -22.76 1.21
N ASN A 257 -20.59 -21.72 0.55
CA ASN A 257 -20.34 -20.32 0.84
C ASN A 257 -18.84 -19.96 0.77
N SER A 258 -18.08 -20.65 -0.08
CA SER A 258 -16.74 -20.24 -0.42
C SER A 258 -16.76 -18.90 -1.13
N ALA A 259 -15.84 -18.00 -0.73
CA ALA A 259 -15.57 -16.73 -1.39
C ALA A 259 -14.06 -16.58 -1.61
N ALA A 260 -13.60 -16.32 -2.82
CA ALA A 260 -12.18 -16.31 -3.15
C ALA A 260 -11.86 -15.44 -4.34
N THR A 261 -10.57 -15.10 -4.43
CA THR A 261 -10.00 -14.55 -5.66
C THR A 261 -9.22 -15.65 -6.40
N ILE A 262 -9.60 -15.93 -7.64
CA ILE A 262 -8.83 -16.80 -8.54
C ILE A 262 -7.99 -15.90 -9.45
N ARG A 263 -6.68 -16.00 -9.34
CA ARG A 263 -5.77 -15.21 -10.19
C ARG A 263 -5.41 -16.02 -11.43
N LEU A 264 -5.62 -15.42 -12.60
CA LEU A 264 -5.37 -16.03 -13.90
C LEU A 264 -4.67 -15.04 -14.84
N ASP A 265 -3.59 -15.45 -15.50
CA ASP A 265 -2.91 -14.64 -16.51
C ASP A 265 -3.62 -14.79 -17.87
N ALA A 266 -4.43 -13.80 -18.22
CA ALA A 266 -5.21 -13.80 -19.46
C ALA A 266 -4.34 -13.70 -20.72
N GLY A 267 -3.10 -13.22 -20.61
CA GLY A 267 -2.14 -13.08 -21.72
C GLY A 267 -1.20 -14.28 -21.92
N ALA A 268 -1.31 -15.32 -21.09
CA ALA A 268 -0.44 -16.47 -21.19
C ALA A 268 -0.71 -17.32 -22.45
N GLU A 269 0.34 -17.87 -23.08
CA GLU A 269 0.21 -18.80 -24.21
C GLU A 269 -0.62 -20.04 -23.84
N THR A 270 -0.51 -20.49 -22.59
CA THR A 270 -1.29 -21.61 -22.04
C THR A 270 -2.01 -21.14 -20.78
N LEU A 271 -3.32 -21.10 -20.81
CA LEU A 271 -4.12 -20.70 -19.66
C LEU A 271 -4.24 -21.84 -18.67
N GLY A 272 -4.04 -21.53 -17.38
CA GLY A 272 -4.43 -22.42 -16.30
C GLY A 272 -5.96 -22.51 -16.18
N SER A 273 -6.45 -23.56 -15.49
CA SER A 273 -7.89 -23.73 -15.25
C SER A 273 -8.22 -23.95 -13.78
N PHE A 274 -9.40 -23.50 -13.35
CA PHE A 274 -9.97 -23.82 -12.04
C PHE A 274 -11.27 -24.59 -12.22
N THR A 275 -11.29 -25.85 -11.79
CA THR A 275 -12.43 -26.76 -11.97
C THR A 275 -13.00 -27.17 -10.61
N VAL A 276 -14.32 -27.00 -10.44
CA VAL A 276 -15.07 -27.43 -9.26
C VAL A 276 -15.87 -28.68 -9.60
N GLY A 277 -15.67 -29.78 -8.86
CA GLY A 277 -16.32 -31.05 -9.12
C GLY A 277 -17.77 -31.11 -8.65
N ASN A 278 -18.12 -30.51 -7.49
CA ASN A 278 -19.50 -30.41 -6.99
C ASN A 278 -20.21 -29.19 -7.60
N GLN A 279 -20.88 -29.39 -8.72
CA GLN A 279 -21.48 -28.32 -9.53
C GLN A 279 -22.65 -27.57 -8.84
N ASP A 280 -23.28 -28.15 -7.80
CA ASP A 280 -24.39 -27.51 -7.10
C ASP A 280 -23.98 -26.59 -5.96
N VAL A 281 -22.66 -26.41 -5.72
CA VAL A 281 -22.13 -25.60 -4.63
C VAL A 281 -22.45 -24.13 -4.83
N LYS A 282 -22.92 -23.49 -3.75
CA LYS A 282 -23.04 -22.02 -3.70
C LYS A 282 -21.70 -21.41 -3.30
N ALA A 283 -21.12 -20.63 -4.19
CA ALA A 283 -19.85 -19.94 -3.96
C ALA A 283 -19.80 -18.61 -4.75
N ASP A 284 -18.94 -17.70 -4.32
CA ASP A 284 -18.67 -16.42 -4.98
C ASP A 284 -17.18 -16.35 -5.35
N LEU A 285 -16.86 -16.41 -6.63
CA LEU A 285 -15.50 -16.40 -7.13
C LEU A 285 -15.23 -15.11 -7.93
N ASN A 286 -14.29 -14.32 -7.44
CA ASN A 286 -13.74 -13.20 -8.16
C ASN A 286 -12.53 -13.68 -8.97
N VAL A 287 -12.51 -13.45 -10.26
CA VAL A 287 -11.39 -13.80 -11.13
C VAL A 287 -10.55 -12.55 -11.39
N ASP A 288 -9.35 -12.52 -10.84
CA ASP A 288 -8.36 -11.45 -11.05
C ASP A 288 -7.59 -11.77 -12.36
N LEU A 289 -7.94 -11.08 -13.43
CA LEU A 289 -7.30 -11.24 -14.74
C LEU A 289 -6.01 -10.41 -14.75
N VAL A 290 -4.89 -11.07 -14.54
CA VAL A 290 -3.57 -10.46 -14.60
C VAL A 290 -3.05 -10.50 -16.02
N GLN A 291 -2.44 -9.41 -16.48
CA GLN A 291 -1.73 -9.38 -17.75
C GLN A 291 -0.47 -8.53 -17.67
N ASN A 292 0.60 -9.01 -18.27
CA ASN A 292 1.91 -8.37 -18.11
C ASN A 292 2.14 -7.13 -19.00
N ALA A 293 1.30 -6.83 -20.02
CA ALA A 293 1.56 -5.71 -20.90
C ALA A 293 0.36 -5.09 -21.62
N ASP A 294 -0.76 -5.80 -21.85
CA ASP A 294 -1.80 -5.33 -22.74
C ASP A 294 -3.20 -5.28 -22.11
N VAL A 295 -4.14 -4.58 -22.72
CA VAL A 295 -5.54 -4.50 -22.26
C VAL A 295 -6.19 -5.88 -22.36
N VAL A 296 -6.86 -6.32 -21.32
CA VAL A 296 -7.79 -7.46 -21.39
C VAL A 296 -9.08 -6.96 -22.03
N ASP A 297 -9.29 -7.30 -23.29
CA ASP A 297 -10.56 -7.06 -23.97
C ASP A 297 -11.61 -8.16 -23.66
N GLU A 298 -12.83 -7.99 -24.15
CA GLU A 298 -13.90 -8.97 -23.95
C GLU A 298 -13.56 -10.36 -24.54
N ALA A 299 -12.76 -10.44 -25.59
CA ALA A 299 -12.36 -11.70 -26.20
C ALA A 299 -11.40 -12.48 -25.30
N LEU A 300 -10.40 -11.81 -24.76
CA LEU A 300 -9.44 -12.37 -23.80
C LEU A 300 -10.14 -12.72 -22.47
N ALA A 301 -11.01 -11.83 -21.96
CA ALA A 301 -11.80 -12.10 -20.76
C ALA A 301 -12.68 -13.33 -20.94
N LYS A 302 -13.37 -13.47 -22.07
CA LYS A 302 -14.18 -14.64 -22.39
C LYS A 302 -13.37 -15.93 -22.48
N GLN A 303 -12.19 -15.88 -23.11
CA GLN A 303 -11.29 -17.02 -23.21
C GLN A 303 -10.77 -17.45 -21.84
N ALA A 304 -10.39 -16.49 -21.01
CA ALA A 304 -9.90 -16.73 -19.65
C ALA A 304 -11.01 -17.28 -18.74
N LEU A 305 -12.19 -16.68 -18.77
CA LEU A 305 -13.32 -17.11 -17.95
C LEU A 305 -13.86 -18.51 -18.35
N ALA A 306 -13.68 -18.93 -19.59
CA ALA A 306 -13.98 -20.30 -20.02
C ALA A 306 -13.13 -21.36 -19.28
N GLN A 307 -12.00 -20.96 -18.68
CA GLN A 307 -11.16 -21.84 -17.87
C GLN A 307 -11.69 -22.00 -16.43
N ILE A 308 -12.68 -21.22 -16.01
CA ILE A 308 -13.31 -21.31 -14.68
C ILE A 308 -14.55 -22.18 -14.80
N GLN A 309 -14.38 -23.46 -14.51
CA GLN A 309 -15.41 -24.49 -14.68
C GLN A 309 -16.15 -24.71 -13.36
N THR A 310 -17.31 -24.08 -13.22
CA THR A 310 -18.20 -24.15 -12.05
C THR A 310 -19.64 -24.38 -12.46
N GLY A 311 -20.50 -24.78 -11.51
CA GLY A 311 -21.95 -24.88 -11.75
C GLY A 311 -22.67 -23.52 -11.70
N ASP A 312 -23.99 -23.59 -11.92
CA ASP A 312 -24.84 -22.40 -12.04
C ASP A 312 -25.07 -21.67 -10.70
N ASN A 313 -24.91 -22.38 -9.57
CA ASN A 313 -25.05 -21.78 -8.23
C ASN A 313 -23.80 -21.02 -7.76
N THR A 314 -22.70 -21.04 -8.54
CA THR A 314 -21.48 -20.29 -8.27
C THR A 314 -21.47 -19.01 -9.09
N THR A 315 -21.45 -17.88 -8.38
CA THR A 315 -21.21 -16.56 -9.01
C THR A 315 -19.76 -16.47 -9.44
N VAL A 316 -19.53 -16.01 -10.66
CA VAL A 316 -18.17 -15.74 -11.17
C VAL A 316 -18.17 -14.36 -11.80
N GLU A 317 -17.36 -13.47 -11.28
CA GLU A 317 -17.08 -12.15 -11.84
C GLU A 317 -15.59 -12.03 -12.10
N ALA A 318 -15.22 -11.41 -13.23
CA ALA A 318 -13.82 -11.16 -13.53
C ALA A 318 -13.49 -9.68 -13.39
N HIS A 319 -12.32 -9.42 -12.86
CA HIS A 319 -11.81 -8.08 -12.66
C HIS A 319 -10.43 -7.94 -13.29
N VAL A 320 -10.25 -6.83 -14.01
CA VAL A 320 -8.94 -6.32 -14.39
C VAL A 320 -8.68 -5.11 -13.51
N LYS A 321 -7.70 -5.19 -12.63
CA LYS A 321 -7.31 -4.04 -11.82
C LYS A 321 -6.70 -2.95 -12.67
N GLU A 322 -6.92 -1.71 -12.28
CA GLU A 322 -6.29 -0.58 -12.94
C GLU A 322 -4.77 -0.73 -12.99
N GLY A 323 -4.21 -0.43 -14.15
CA GLY A 323 -2.78 -0.37 -14.39
C GLY A 323 -2.27 1.08 -14.43
N LEU A 324 -1.19 1.30 -15.16
CA LEU A 324 -0.71 2.65 -15.43
C LEU A 324 -1.66 3.41 -16.37
N VAL A 325 -2.29 2.71 -17.32
CA VAL A 325 -3.16 3.31 -18.35
C VAL A 325 -4.58 2.75 -18.29
N ASN A 326 -4.72 1.45 -18.06
CA ASN A 326 -6.00 0.77 -18.08
C ASN A 326 -6.84 1.07 -16.84
N PRO A 327 -8.14 1.33 -16.96
CA PRO A 327 -9.04 1.45 -15.82
C PRO A 327 -9.33 0.09 -15.17
N ASP A 328 -9.98 0.09 -14.01
CA ASP A 328 -10.64 -1.11 -13.50
C ASP A 328 -11.77 -1.53 -14.44
N ILE A 329 -11.78 -2.81 -14.83
CA ILE A 329 -12.84 -3.37 -15.67
C ILE A 329 -13.42 -4.61 -14.96
N THR A 330 -14.74 -4.68 -14.87
CA THR A 330 -15.46 -5.86 -14.42
C THR A 330 -16.14 -6.53 -15.59
N PHE A 331 -15.99 -7.86 -15.70
CA PHE A 331 -16.63 -8.69 -16.71
C PHE A 331 -17.59 -9.68 -16.07
N ASN A 332 -18.70 -9.93 -16.75
CA ASN A 332 -19.62 -11.03 -16.43
C ASN A 332 -18.97 -12.39 -16.76
N LYS A 333 -19.53 -13.48 -16.21
CA LYS A 333 -19.09 -14.86 -16.46
C LYS A 333 -19.00 -15.23 -17.96
N ASP A 334 -19.79 -14.60 -18.82
CA ASP A 334 -19.76 -14.80 -20.28
C ASP A 334 -18.70 -13.99 -21.01
N GLY A 335 -17.91 -13.18 -20.28
CA GLY A 335 -16.87 -12.30 -20.81
C GLY A 335 -17.36 -10.94 -21.31
N SER A 336 -18.66 -10.65 -21.21
CA SER A 336 -19.18 -9.32 -21.54
C SER A 336 -18.79 -8.30 -20.46
N THR A 337 -18.52 -7.06 -20.86
CA THR A 337 -18.19 -5.98 -19.93
C THR A 337 -19.39 -5.63 -19.05
N ALA A 338 -19.23 -5.74 -17.74
CA ALA A 338 -20.23 -5.35 -16.75
C ALA A 338 -20.09 -3.89 -16.34
N SER A 339 -18.87 -3.44 -16.09
CA SER A 339 -18.57 -2.04 -15.77
C SER A 339 -17.13 -1.67 -16.13
N VAL A 340 -16.93 -0.38 -16.41
CA VAL A 340 -15.61 0.22 -16.61
C VAL A 340 -15.47 1.37 -15.63
N GLY A 341 -14.47 1.32 -14.78
CA GLY A 341 -14.13 2.37 -13.83
C GLY A 341 -13.30 3.50 -14.47
N THR A 342 -12.93 4.47 -13.66
CA THR A 342 -11.96 5.50 -14.05
C THR A 342 -10.58 5.07 -13.57
N ASN A 343 -9.55 5.24 -14.40
CA ASN A 343 -8.18 5.05 -13.94
C ASN A 343 -7.80 6.15 -12.95
N THR A 344 -7.53 5.78 -11.70
CA THR A 344 -7.27 6.73 -10.62
C THR A 344 -5.95 7.46 -10.83
N LEU A 345 -4.94 6.81 -11.40
CA LEU A 345 -3.64 7.44 -11.67
C LEU A 345 -3.75 8.52 -12.74
N ILE A 346 -4.52 8.27 -13.81
CA ILE A 346 -4.76 9.27 -14.87
C ILE A 346 -5.48 10.48 -14.27
N ARG A 347 -6.51 10.26 -13.44
CA ARG A 347 -7.22 11.32 -12.75
C ARG A 347 -6.30 12.09 -11.79
N ASP A 348 -5.56 11.37 -10.93
CA ASP A 348 -4.69 11.98 -9.93
C ASP A 348 -3.54 12.77 -10.58
N THR A 349 -3.02 12.31 -11.74
CA THR A 349 -2.04 13.06 -12.53
C THR A 349 -2.63 14.35 -13.10
N LEU A 350 -3.87 14.30 -13.58
CA LEU A 350 -4.57 15.49 -14.07
C LEU A 350 -4.87 16.47 -12.92
N ASP A 351 -5.29 15.96 -11.77
CA ASP A 351 -5.53 16.77 -10.56
C ASP A 351 -4.22 17.39 -10.02
N LEU A 352 -3.09 16.68 -10.10
CA LEU A 352 -1.79 17.20 -9.71
C LEU A 352 -1.35 18.37 -10.61
N ALA A 353 -1.49 18.22 -11.93
CA ALA A 353 -1.19 19.29 -12.88
C ALA A 353 -2.05 20.54 -12.61
N ALA A 354 -3.34 20.32 -12.30
CA ALA A 354 -4.25 21.38 -11.90
C ALA A 354 -3.88 22.02 -10.56
N ALA A 355 -3.60 21.22 -9.54
CA ALA A 355 -3.23 21.71 -8.22
C ALA A 355 -1.95 22.52 -8.27
N SER A 356 -0.95 22.09 -9.04
CA SER A 356 0.29 22.82 -9.25
C SER A 356 0.03 24.19 -9.89
N SER A 357 -0.76 24.24 -10.94
CA SER A 357 -1.10 25.51 -11.62
C SER A 357 -1.98 26.42 -10.76
N LEU A 358 -2.98 25.88 -10.08
CA LEU A 358 -3.90 26.64 -9.22
C LEU A 358 -3.22 27.13 -7.94
N SER A 359 -2.35 26.32 -7.32
CA SER A 359 -1.59 26.72 -6.13
C SER A 359 -0.70 27.92 -6.45
N LEU A 360 0.03 27.84 -7.56
CA LEU A 360 0.86 28.95 -8.02
C LEU A 360 0.03 30.21 -8.28
N ASN A 361 -1.15 30.10 -8.86
CA ASN A 361 -2.03 31.23 -9.10
C ASN A 361 -2.67 31.75 -7.81
N ARG A 362 -3.28 30.91 -7.02
CA ARG A 362 -3.94 31.30 -5.76
C ARG A 362 -2.96 31.91 -4.76
N ILE A 363 -1.71 31.44 -4.74
CA ILE A 363 -0.67 31.93 -3.83
C ILE A 363 -0.06 33.24 -4.32
N LEU A 364 0.14 33.38 -5.61
CA LEU A 364 0.95 34.44 -6.17
C LEU A 364 0.15 35.56 -6.87
N MET A 365 -1.12 35.30 -7.27
CA MET A 365 -2.06 36.25 -7.85
C MET A 365 -3.09 36.68 -6.81
N ASN A 366 -2.66 36.98 -5.62
CA ASN A 366 -3.53 37.44 -4.56
C ASN A 366 -3.82 38.94 -4.71
N ASP A 367 -4.96 39.35 -4.17
CA ASP A 367 -5.34 40.74 -4.08
C ASP A 367 -4.22 41.62 -3.49
N VAL A 368 -4.30 42.93 -3.76
CA VAL A 368 -3.32 43.92 -3.29
C VAL A 368 -3.04 43.78 -1.79
N ARG A 369 -4.08 43.52 -1.02
CA ARG A 369 -4.01 43.40 0.43
C ARG A 369 -3.26 42.17 0.88
N LYS A 370 -3.47 41.04 0.23
CA LYS A 370 -2.73 39.80 0.48
C LYS A 370 -1.26 39.93 0.07
N ARG A 371 -0.99 40.58 -1.06
CA ARG A 371 0.36 40.66 -1.62
C ARG A 371 1.25 41.60 -0.84
N MET A 372 0.74 42.75 -0.42
CA MET A 372 1.56 43.84 0.13
C MET A 372 1.02 44.42 1.45
N GLY A 373 0.06 43.75 2.12
CA GLY A 373 -0.69 44.35 3.20
C GLY A 373 -1.54 45.55 2.70
N ASP A 374 -1.93 46.44 3.56
CA ASP A 374 -2.62 47.64 3.12
C ASP A 374 -1.61 48.73 2.75
N LEU A 375 -1.39 48.95 1.44
CA LEU A 375 -0.50 49.98 0.92
C LEU A 375 -0.88 51.41 1.37
N ARG A 376 -2.12 51.65 1.82
CA ARG A 376 -2.54 52.92 2.42
C ARG A 376 -1.77 53.23 3.71
N SER A 377 -1.29 52.19 4.38
CA SER A 377 -0.40 52.32 5.54
C SER A 377 1.04 52.62 5.18
N SER A 378 1.39 52.61 3.88
CA SER A 378 2.77 52.84 3.42
C SER A 378 3.13 54.32 3.44
N SER A 379 4.40 54.64 3.71
CA SER A 379 4.92 56.01 3.85
C SER A 379 5.05 56.81 2.56
N GLY A 380 4.46 56.39 1.43
CA GLY A 380 4.63 57.08 0.15
C GLY A 380 6.01 56.95 -0.50
N LYS A 381 6.86 56.06 0.01
CA LYS A 381 8.24 55.84 -0.44
C LYS A 381 8.36 54.59 -1.31
N ASN A 382 9.48 54.44 -1.98
CA ASN A 382 9.88 53.14 -2.54
C ASN A 382 9.89 52.08 -1.43
N GLY A 383 9.61 50.84 -1.76
CA GLY A 383 9.56 49.79 -0.75
C GLY A 383 10.12 48.46 -1.23
N VAL A 384 10.68 47.73 -0.29
CA VAL A 384 10.96 46.32 -0.43
C VAL A 384 10.05 45.56 0.51
N TRP A 385 9.58 44.40 0.08
CA TRP A 385 8.71 43.56 0.89
C TRP A 385 9.08 42.09 0.73
N ALA A 386 8.78 41.32 1.75
CA ALA A 386 8.90 39.88 1.74
C ALA A 386 7.69 39.27 2.47
N ARG A 387 7.27 38.09 2.02
CA ARG A 387 6.24 37.31 2.69
C ARG A 387 6.51 35.83 2.62
N TYR A 388 5.94 35.12 3.55
CA TYR A 388 5.87 33.66 3.59
C TYR A 388 4.42 33.23 3.68
N ASP A 389 4.07 32.26 2.87
CA ASP A 389 2.77 31.60 2.85
C ASP A 389 2.95 30.10 3.09
N GLY A 390 2.12 29.50 3.94
CA GLY A 390 2.03 28.05 4.09
C GLY A 390 0.58 27.63 4.11
N GLY A 391 0.26 26.45 3.59
CA GLY A 391 -1.14 26.00 3.53
C GLY A 391 -1.27 24.56 3.04
N ARG A 392 -2.54 24.11 3.01
CA ARG A 392 -2.93 22.80 2.49
C ARG A 392 -4.06 22.95 1.48
N LEU A 393 -3.91 22.26 0.34
CA LEU A 393 -4.97 22.05 -0.64
C LEU A 393 -5.43 20.60 -0.56
N GLU A 394 -6.72 20.36 -0.69
CA GLU A 394 -7.31 19.03 -0.81
C GLU A 394 -8.26 19.00 -2.01
N SER A 395 -8.22 17.92 -2.82
CA SER A 395 -9.21 17.68 -3.86
C SER A 395 -10.27 16.70 -3.38
N ASP A 396 -11.46 16.75 -3.98
CA ASP A 396 -12.53 15.77 -3.76
C ASP A 396 -12.10 14.33 -4.07
N ALA A 397 -11.09 14.15 -4.91
CA ALA A 397 -10.49 12.88 -5.26
C ALA A 397 -9.49 12.34 -4.22
N GLY A 398 -9.19 13.12 -3.17
CA GLY A 398 -8.32 12.72 -2.07
C GLY A 398 -6.85 13.12 -2.23
N LEU A 399 -6.51 13.96 -3.23
CA LEU A 399 -5.19 14.57 -3.32
C LEU A 399 -5.01 15.57 -2.19
N LYS A 400 -3.87 15.54 -1.51
CA LYS A 400 -3.46 16.47 -0.44
C LYS A 400 -2.12 17.08 -0.80
N ASN A 401 -2.07 18.41 -0.86
CA ASN A 401 -0.88 19.17 -1.18
C ASN A 401 -0.55 20.14 -0.04
N ASP A 402 0.55 19.92 0.65
CA ASP A 402 1.10 20.83 1.65
C ASP A 402 2.15 21.73 0.99
N PHE A 403 1.85 23.01 0.89
CA PHE A 403 2.72 23.97 0.20
C PHE A 403 3.31 25.02 1.12
N ASN A 404 4.47 25.52 0.70
CA ASN A 404 5.17 26.64 1.31
C ASN A 404 5.70 27.55 0.20
N THR A 405 5.55 28.87 0.37
CA THR A 405 6.00 29.86 -0.60
C THR A 405 6.73 31.00 0.09
N PHE A 406 7.90 31.32 -0.40
CA PHE A 406 8.58 32.57 -0.09
C PHE A 406 8.49 33.52 -1.28
N GLN A 407 8.12 34.76 -1.03
CA GLN A 407 8.03 35.78 -2.07
C GLN A 407 8.70 37.07 -1.59
N ALA A 408 9.43 37.72 -2.46
CA ALA A 408 10.02 39.04 -2.21
C ALA A 408 9.83 39.97 -3.41
N GLY A 409 9.67 41.24 -3.16
CA GLY A 409 9.43 42.22 -4.21
C GLY A 409 9.90 43.63 -3.85
N PHE A 410 9.86 44.47 -4.89
CA PHE A 410 10.15 45.90 -4.82
C PHE A 410 9.03 46.67 -5.50
N ASP A 411 8.61 47.78 -4.90
CA ASP A 411 7.67 48.72 -5.50
C ASP A 411 8.21 50.17 -5.46
N THR A 412 7.84 50.95 -6.46
CA THR A 412 8.18 52.36 -6.54
C THR A 412 7.36 53.19 -5.54
N MET A 413 7.80 54.40 -5.25
CA MET A 413 6.92 55.41 -4.69
C MET A 413 5.74 55.68 -5.64
N PRO A 414 4.58 56.16 -5.16
CA PRO A 414 3.51 56.53 -6.05
C PRO A 414 3.92 57.71 -6.94
N LEU A 415 3.52 57.63 -8.21
CA LEU A 415 3.54 58.74 -9.12
C LEU A 415 2.51 59.79 -8.71
N ASP A 416 2.54 60.97 -9.29
CA ASP A 416 1.60 62.06 -9.01
C ASP A 416 0.10 61.70 -9.20
N ASN A 417 -0.14 60.67 -10.02
CA ASN A 417 -1.49 60.14 -10.28
C ASN A 417 -1.89 58.97 -9.35
N GLY A 418 -1.09 58.63 -8.34
CA GLY A 418 -1.34 57.56 -7.39
C GLY A 418 -0.95 56.16 -7.85
N VAL A 419 -0.32 56.01 -9.03
CA VAL A 419 0.11 54.69 -9.56
C VAL A 419 1.48 54.30 -9.00
N ARG A 420 1.64 53.07 -8.59
CA ARG A 420 2.91 52.38 -8.23
C ARG A 420 3.18 51.26 -9.19
N PHE A 421 4.42 50.97 -9.47
CA PHE A 421 4.87 49.79 -10.18
C PHE A 421 5.77 48.94 -9.31
N GLY A 422 5.73 47.62 -9.51
CA GLY A 422 6.58 46.72 -8.76
C GLY A 422 6.92 45.46 -9.53
N VAL A 423 7.92 44.76 -8.99
CA VAL A 423 8.34 43.43 -9.45
C VAL A 423 8.51 42.51 -8.25
N ALA A 424 8.27 41.22 -8.44
CA ALA A 424 8.43 40.21 -7.40
C ALA A 424 8.99 38.91 -7.97
N ALA A 425 9.71 38.19 -7.11
CA ALA A 425 10.12 36.83 -7.34
C ALA A 425 9.56 35.93 -6.24
N SER A 426 9.28 34.68 -6.57
CA SER A 426 8.74 33.69 -5.63
C SER A 426 9.41 32.34 -5.82
N TYR A 427 9.52 31.61 -4.72
CA TYR A 427 9.90 30.21 -4.68
C TYR A 427 8.87 29.46 -3.85
N THR A 428 8.33 28.38 -4.42
CA THR A 428 7.33 27.53 -3.79
C THR A 428 7.86 26.11 -3.77
N TRP A 429 7.66 25.40 -2.65
CA TRP A 429 7.87 23.96 -2.55
C TRP A 429 6.64 23.32 -1.92
N SER A 430 6.32 22.13 -2.33
CA SER A 430 5.18 21.40 -1.78
C SER A 430 5.33 19.90 -1.88
N ASP A 431 4.75 19.21 -0.91
CA ASP A 431 4.60 17.76 -0.86
C ASP A 431 3.16 17.42 -1.16
N THR A 432 2.92 16.48 -2.08
CA THR A 432 1.58 16.06 -2.50
C THR A 432 1.42 14.57 -2.33
N ASP A 433 0.39 14.17 -1.55
CA ASP A 433 -0.05 12.78 -1.41
C ASP A 433 -1.29 12.53 -2.27
N PHE A 434 -1.36 11.38 -2.92
CA PHE A 434 -2.55 10.91 -3.64
C PHE A 434 -2.67 9.38 -3.59
N ALA A 435 -3.79 8.82 -4.09
CA ALA A 435 -4.18 7.42 -3.84
C ALA A 435 -3.09 6.37 -4.16
N ARG A 436 -2.25 6.60 -5.18
CA ARG A 436 -1.24 5.65 -5.64
C ARG A 436 0.20 6.13 -5.48
N GLY A 437 0.44 7.27 -4.85
CA GLY A 437 1.81 7.78 -4.73
C GLY A 437 1.92 9.16 -4.12
N GLU A 438 3.05 9.77 -4.38
CA GLU A 438 3.45 11.07 -3.88
C GLU A 438 4.14 11.88 -4.96
N ALA A 439 4.15 13.20 -4.82
CA ALA A 439 4.91 14.11 -5.66
C ALA A 439 5.48 15.28 -4.86
N ASP A 440 6.73 15.60 -5.12
CA ASP A 440 7.43 16.76 -4.58
C ASP A 440 7.51 17.84 -5.65
N MET A 441 7.11 19.07 -5.34
CA MET A 441 7.12 20.19 -6.26
C MET A 441 8.09 21.29 -5.82
N ASP A 442 8.89 21.76 -6.77
CA ASP A 442 9.62 22.99 -6.69
C ASP A 442 9.16 23.97 -7.79
N ALA A 443 8.87 25.21 -7.44
CA ALA A 443 8.44 26.20 -8.41
C ALA A 443 9.10 27.57 -8.21
N PHE A 444 9.45 28.20 -9.32
CA PHE A 444 9.98 29.56 -9.37
C PHE A 444 9.06 30.46 -10.20
N GLY A 445 8.76 31.64 -9.69
CA GLY A 445 7.91 32.60 -10.37
C GLY A 445 8.46 34.03 -10.36
N LEU A 446 8.14 34.77 -11.43
CA LEU A 446 8.40 36.20 -11.56
C LEU A 446 7.08 36.94 -11.84
N ALA A 447 6.92 38.12 -11.26
CA ALA A 447 5.75 38.95 -11.48
C ALA A 447 6.14 40.42 -11.66
N ALA A 448 5.36 41.12 -12.48
CA ALA A 448 5.34 42.57 -12.56
C ALA A 448 3.92 43.06 -12.26
N TYR A 449 3.78 44.15 -11.54
CA TYR A 449 2.50 44.67 -11.16
C TYR A 449 2.41 46.17 -11.15
N GLY A 450 1.19 46.69 -11.32
CA GLY A 450 0.87 48.11 -11.19
C GLY A 450 -0.34 48.29 -10.29
N VAL A 451 -0.24 49.16 -9.29
CA VAL A 451 -1.33 49.45 -8.33
C VAL A 451 -1.65 50.94 -8.40
N TRP A 452 -2.91 51.26 -8.59
CA TRP A 452 -3.41 52.63 -8.48
C TRP A 452 -4.29 52.75 -7.22
N MET A 453 -4.08 53.83 -6.46
CA MET A 453 -4.87 54.18 -5.30
C MET A 453 -5.36 55.63 -5.41
N GLY A 454 -6.65 55.79 -5.52
CA GLY A 454 -7.29 57.10 -5.57
C GLY A 454 -7.58 57.68 -4.18
N ASP A 455 -7.58 59.00 -4.07
CA ASP A 455 -7.89 59.73 -2.82
C ASP A 455 -9.32 59.52 -2.32
N ASN A 456 -10.22 59.04 -3.18
CA ASN A 456 -11.61 58.75 -2.88
C ASN A 456 -11.86 57.33 -2.33
N GLY A 457 -10.79 56.55 -2.02
CA GLY A 457 -10.88 55.20 -1.52
C GLY A 457 -10.94 54.12 -2.60
N MET A 458 -11.02 54.47 -3.88
CA MET A 458 -10.92 53.50 -4.98
C MET A 458 -9.50 52.97 -5.13
N PHE A 459 -9.36 51.76 -5.59
CA PHE A 459 -8.08 51.21 -6.03
C PHE A 459 -8.28 50.26 -7.23
N ALA A 460 -7.23 50.14 -8.01
CA ALA A 460 -7.12 49.12 -9.07
C ALA A 460 -5.72 48.52 -9.06
N ASP A 461 -5.67 47.26 -9.40
CA ASP A 461 -4.43 46.45 -9.44
C ASP A 461 -4.39 45.61 -10.71
N VAL A 462 -3.22 45.50 -11.32
CA VAL A 462 -2.96 44.60 -12.44
C VAL A 462 -1.66 43.86 -12.19
N VAL A 463 -1.67 42.55 -12.36
CA VAL A 463 -0.50 41.68 -12.17
C VAL A 463 -0.30 40.79 -13.38
N ALA A 464 0.89 40.80 -13.95
CA ALA A 464 1.34 39.83 -14.94
C ALA A 464 2.40 38.92 -14.33
N ARG A 465 2.33 37.62 -14.63
CA ARG A 465 3.20 36.64 -14.01
C ARG A 465 3.57 35.49 -14.95
N VAL A 466 4.76 34.93 -14.74
CA VAL A 466 5.22 33.66 -15.29
C VAL A 466 5.79 32.82 -14.15
N ALA A 467 5.51 31.52 -14.16
CA ALA A 467 6.10 30.57 -13.22
C ALA A 467 6.37 29.24 -13.91
N LYS A 468 7.42 28.56 -13.45
CA LYS A 468 7.71 27.16 -13.78
C LYS A 468 7.66 26.35 -12.51
N ALA A 469 6.92 25.25 -12.55
CA ALA A 469 6.88 24.20 -11.53
C ALA A 469 7.47 22.92 -12.10
N SER A 470 8.17 22.16 -11.26
CA SER A 470 8.65 20.81 -11.54
C SER A 470 8.18 19.91 -10.42
N ASN A 471 7.51 18.79 -10.76
CA ASN A 471 7.00 17.81 -9.82
C ASN A 471 7.74 16.50 -10.05
N ASP A 472 8.43 15.99 -9.03
CA ASP A 472 9.04 14.66 -9.00
C ASP A 472 8.01 13.68 -8.45
N MET A 473 7.56 12.72 -9.26
CA MET A 473 6.49 11.78 -8.90
C MET A 473 7.03 10.39 -8.61
N THR A 474 6.48 9.75 -7.57
CA THR A 474 6.70 8.32 -7.26
C THR A 474 5.35 7.62 -7.16
N ILE A 475 5.09 6.64 -8.04
CA ILE A 475 3.84 5.90 -8.13
C ILE A 475 4.06 4.44 -7.75
N ASP A 476 3.15 3.85 -6.95
CA ASP A 476 3.21 2.46 -6.48
C ASP A 476 4.58 2.09 -5.87
N SER A 477 5.33 3.07 -5.37
CA SER A 477 6.70 2.96 -4.82
C SER A 477 7.77 2.48 -5.82
N VAL A 478 7.46 2.34 -7.10
CA VAL A 478 8.37 1.76 -8.11
C VAL A 478 8.46 2.55 -9.41
N TYR A 479 7.41 3.27 -9.80
CA TYR A 479 7.42 4.10 -11.00
C TYR A 479 7.80 5.52 -10.66
N LYS A 480 8.70 6.11 -11.43
CA LYS A 480 9.15 7.49 -11.25
C LYS A 480 9.01 8.27 -12.55
N GLY A 481 8.78 9.57 -12.40
CA GLY A 481 8.72 10.49 -13.53
C GLY A 481 8.60 11.93 -13.04
N ASP A 482 8.90 12.87 -13.93
CA ASP A 482 8.92 14.29 -13.67
C ASP A 482 7.83 14.98 -14.51
N LEU A 483 7.05 15.87 -13.89
CA LEU A 483 6.05 16.71 -14.56
C LEU A 483 6.44 18.17 -14.42
N ASP A 484 6.86 18.77 -15.52
CA ASP A 484 7.16 20.20 -15.63
C ASP A 484 5.94 20.97 -16.11
N THR A 485 5.63 22.11 -15.52
CA THR A 485 4.53 22.97 -15.95
C THR A 485 4.96 24.43 -15.99
N VAL A 486 4.69 25.11 -17.10
CA VAL A 486 4.90 26.55 -17.23
C VAL A 486 3.56 27.27 -17.27
N THR A 487 3.34 28.20 -16.36
CA THR A 487 2.12 29.00 -16.28
C THR A 487 2.40 30.47 -16.56
N THR A 488 1.50 31.10 -17.30
CA THR A 488 1.44 32.56 -17.47
C THR A 488 0.11 33.06 -17.01
N SER A 489 0.09 34.17 -16.28
CA SER A 489 -1.16 34.70 -15.71
C SER A 489 -1.24 36.23 -15.82
N LEU A 490 -2.46 36.71 -15.97
CA LEU A 490 -2.81 38.13 -15.91
C LEU A 490 -4.01 38.29 -15.00
N SER A 491 -3.88 39.12 -13.96
CA SER A 491 -4.97 39.46 -13.04
C SER A 491 -5.28 40.95 -13.06
N GLY A 492 -6.54 41.29 -12.91
CA GLY A 492 -6.99 42.65 -12.67
C GLY A 492 -8.01 42.70 -11.52
N GLU A 493 -7.76 43.58 -10.56
CA GLU A 493 -8.62 43.81 -9.42
C GLU A 493 -9.10 45.26 -9.37
N PHE A 494 -10.36 45.48 -8.92
CA PHE A 494 -10.91 46.78 -8.61
C PHE A 494 -11.67 46.71 -7.30
N GLY A 495 -11.48 47.68 -6.43
CA GLY A 495 -12.21 47.81 -5.19
C GLY A 495 -12.43 49.26 -4.75
N TRP A 496 -13.33 49.42 -3.78
CA TRP A 496 -13.66 50.74 -3.26
C TRP A 496 -13.89 50.68 -1.75
N ARG A 497 -13.04 51.37 -0.99
CA ARG A 497 -13.17 51.50 0.47
C ARG A 497 -14.10 52.61 0.87
N PHE A 498 -15.07 52.30 1.69
CA PHE A 498 -15.99 53.21 2.32
C PHE A 498 -15.79 53.21 3.84
N ASP A 499 -15.48 54.36 4.41
CA ASP A 499 -15.39 54.53 5.85
C ASP A 499 -16.80 54.72 6.42
N LEU A 500 -17.29 53.69 7.13
CA LEU A 500 -18.62 53.70 7.77
C LEU A 500 -18.61 54.50 9.09
N ALA A 501 -17.47 54.53 9.76
CA ALA A 501 -17.20 55.28 10.98
C ALA A 501 -15.70 55.63 11.04
N ARG A 502 -15.27 56.37 12.06
CA ARG A 502 -13.85 56.76 12.23
C ARG A 502 -12.86 55.59 12.20
N THR A 503 -13.32 54.41 12.60
CA THR A 503 -12.49 53.24 12.78
C THR A 503 -13.02 52.02 12.05
N VAL A 504 -14.18 52.09 11.40
CA VAL A 504 -14.84 50.96 10.74
C VAL A 504 -15.00 51.25 9.26
N TRP A 505 -14.60 50.33 8.42
CA TRP A 505 -14.72 50.46 6.97
C TRP A 505 -15.25 49.17 6.33
N ILE A 506 -15.76 49.29 5.10
CA ILE A 506 -16.12 48.20 4.21
C ILE A 506 -15.49 48.46 2.83
N GLU A 507 -15.08 47.41 2.16
CA GLU A 507 -14.37 47.48 0.89
C GLU A 507 -14.88 46.34 -0.04
N PRO A 508 -15.94 46.58 -0.83
CA PRO A 508 -16.33 45.70 -1.92
C PRO A 508 -15.24 45.68 -2.97
N GLN A 509 -15.01 44.47 -3.56
CA GLN A 509 -14.00 44.25 -4.57
C GLN A 509 -14.41 43.16 -5.59
N ILE A 510 -13.90 43.30 -6.80
CA ILE A 510 -14.02 42.33 -7.88
C ILE A 510 -12.66 42.10 -8.48
N GLU A 511 -12.41 40.85 -8.90
CA GLU A 511 -11.17 40.47 -9.55
C GLU A 511 -11.44 39.48 -10.68
N ALA A 512 -10.64 39.54 -11.74
CA ALA A 512 -10.61 38.54 -12.77
C ALA A 512 -9.16 38.13 -13.04
N THR A 513 -8.89 36.83 -13.04
CA THR A 513 -7.56 36.26 -13.31
C THR A 513 -7.65 35.27 -14.46
N TYR A 514 -6.93 35.54 -15.53
CA TYR A 514 -6.70 34.58 -16.62
C TYR A 514 -5.36 33.91 -16.45
N THR A 515 -5.32 32.59 -16.63
CA THR A 515 -4.10 31.78 -16.59
C THR A 515 -4.07 30.82 -17.74
N HIS A 516 -2.93 30.72 -18.38
CA HIS A 516 -2.62 29.68 -19.35
C HIS A 516 -1.53 28.76 -18.77
N ALA A 517 -1.78 27.47 -18.75
CA ALA A 517 -0.81 26.41 -18.42
C ALA A 517 -0.49 25.63 -19.69
N GLY A 518 0.81 25.54 -20.02
CA GLY A 518 1.27 24.86 -21.23
C GLY A 518 1.06 23.36 -21.17
N ALA A 519 0.95 22.71 -22.33
CA ALA A 519 0.92 21.27 -22.48
C ALA A 519 2.26 20.65 -22.03
N GLU A 520 2.17 19.48 -21.37
CA GLU A 520 3.34 18.81 -20.79
C GLU A 520 3.22 17.28 -20.95
N ASP A 521 4.37 16.62 -21.09
CA ASP A 521 4.47 15.18 -21.17
C ASP A 521 5.13 14.62 -19.92
N LEU A 522 4.44 13.69 -19.25
CA LEU A 522 4.96 12.91 -18.13
C LEU A 522 5.26 11.48 -18.60
N THR A 523 6.45 10.97 -18.34
CA THR A 523 6.76 9.55 -18.52
C THR A 523 7.05 8.91 -17.18
N LEU A 524 6.16 8.01 -16.73
CA LEU A 524 6.38 7.16 -15.56
C LEU A 524 7.08 5.87 -15.98
N SER A 525 8.18 5.52 -15.31
CA SER A 525 8.95 4.31 -15.62
C SER A 525 9.55 3.67 -14.36
N ASN A 526 9.63 2.32 -14.37
CA ASN A 526 10.41 1.55 -13.38
C ASN A 526 11.66 0.91 -14.01
N GLY A 527 12.04 1.33 -15.23
CA GLY A 527 13.16 0.77 -15.99
C GLY A 527 12.81 -0.48 -16.81
N VAL A 528 11.65 -1.08 -16.61
CA VAL A 528 11.14 -2.24 -17.38
C VAL A 528 9.86 -1.84 -18.13
N ASN A 529 8.90 -1.29 -17.40
CA ASN A 529 7.62 -0.82 -17.93
C ASN A 529 7.59 0.71 -17.89
N ALA A 530 6.96 1.32 -18.87
CA ALA A 530 6.77 2.76 -18.94
C ALA A 530 5.39 3.12 -19.50
N ALA A 531 4.84 4.22 -19.03
CA ALA A 531 3.66 4.86 -19.58
C ALA A 531 3.91 6.34 -19.79
N THR A 532 3.41 6.90 -20.89
CA THR A 532 3.47 8.34 -21.19
C THR A 532 2.10 8.95 -21.02
N TYR A 533 2.03 10.09 -20.38
CA TYR A 533 0.84 10.89 -20.14
C TYR A 533 1.04 12.24 -20.80
N GLU A 534 0.27 12.50 -21.84
CA GLU A 534 0.24 13.78 -22.57
C GLU A 534 -0.86 14.63 -21.93
N ILE A 535 -0.48 15.65 -21.17
CA ILE A 535 -1.42 16.58 -20.52
C ILE A 535 -1.58 17.77 -21.45
N GLY A 536 -2.80 17.99 -21.93
CA GLY A 536 -3.11 19.12 -22.80
C GLY A 536 -2.91 20.46 -22.09
N ASP A 537 -2.64 21.50 -22.87
CA ASP A 537 -2.70 22.88 -22.35
C ASP A 537 -4.10 23.20 -21.85
N PHE A 538 -4.20 24.04 -20.85
CA PHE A 538 -5.49 24.50 -20.37
C PHE A 538 -5.50 25.98 -19.98
N ASP A 539 -6.66 26.57 -20.16
CA ASP A 539 -6.94 27.94 -19.81
C ASP A 539 -7.87 27.99 -18.59
N SER A 540 -7.58 28.89 -17.67
CA SER A 540 -8.41 29.20 -16.51
C SER A 540 -8.79 30.67 -16.54
N LEU A 541 -10.07 30.97 -16.30
CA LEU A 541 -10.57 32.32 -16.08
C LEU A 541 -11.37 32.35 -14.78
N ILE A 542 -10.72 32.82 -13.72
CA ILE A 542 -11.34 32.94 -12.40
C ILE A 542 -11.88 34.34 -12.20
N GLY A 543 -13.15 34.44 -11.86
CA GLY A 543 -13.77 35.66 -11.39
C GLY A 543 -14.01 35.59 -9.90
N ARG A 544 -13.69 36.66 -9.19
CA ARG A 544 -13.95 36.82 -7.75
C ARG A 544 -14.77 38.05 -7.49
N ALA A 545 -15.82 37.96 -6.66
CA ALA A 545 -16.59 39.09 -6.14
C ALA A 545 -16.73 38.93 -4.64
N GLY A 546 -16.37 39.94 -3.89
CA GLY A 546 -16.38 39.87 -2.44
C GLY A 546 -16.30 41.23 -1.75
N PHE A 547 -16.06 41.16 -0.47
CA PHE A 547 -15.84 42.34 0.35
C PHE A 547 -14.86 42.02 1.50
N ALA A 548 -14.15 43.05 1.93
CA ALA A 548 -13.50 43.08 3.23
C ALA A 548 -14.19 44.11 4.14
N THR A 549 -14.21 43.87 5.43
CA THR A 549 -14.64 44.84 6.43
C THR A 549 -13.69 44.82 7.61
N GLY A 550 -13.36 45.95 8.15
CA GLY A 550 -12.34 46.00 9.17
C GLY A 550 -12.43 47.17 10.12
N PHE A 551 -11.54 47.11 11.09
CA PHE A 551 -11.36 48.08 12.14
C PHE A 551 -9.94 48.63 12.09
N THR A 552 -9.83 49.96 11.97
CA THR A 552 -8.56 50.69 12.06
C THR A 552 -8.25 51.01 13.52
N CYS A 553 -7.12 50.59 14.02
CA CYS A 553 -6.68 50.82 15.38
C CYS A 553 -6.46 52.32 15.65
N PRO A 554 -6.70 52.79 16.89
CA PRO A 554 -6.40 54.16 17.25
C PRO A 554 -4.95 54.55 16.92
N ASN A 555 -4.75 55.79 16.45
CA ASN A 555 -3.46 56.34 16.04
C ASN A 555 -2.84 55.67 14.81
N ASN A 556 -3.65 55.06 13.93
CA ASN A 556 -3.20 54.36 12.72
C ASN A 556 -2.10 53.30 12.95
N ARG A 557 -2.12 52.64 14.11
CA ARG A 557 -1.13 51.61 14.44
C ARG A 557 -1.32 50.28 13.68
N GLY A 558 -2.45 50.13 13.00
CA GLY A 558 -2.76 48.96 12.21
C GLY A 558 -4.25 48.76 11.97
N GLU A 559 -4.60 47.71 11.32
CA GLU A 559 -5.97 47.30 11.01
C GLU A 559 -6.17 45.81 11.24
N VAL A 560 -7.40 45.43 11.55
CA VAL A 560 -7.86 44.04 11.55
C VAL A 560 -9.08 43.95 10.65
N TRP A 561 -9.15 42.91 9.79
CA TRP A 561 -10.27 42.77 8.86
C TRP A 561 -10.74 41.32 8.75
N LEU A 562 -11.98 41.17 8.35
CA LEU A 562 -12.59 39.94 7.84
C LEU A 562 -12.84 40.15 6.35
N ARG A 563 -12.73 39.06 5.57
CA ARG A 563 -13.08 39.06 4.15
C ARG A 563 -13.90 37.81 3.80
N ALA A 564 -14.75 37.97 2.79
CA ALA A 564 -15.50 36.87 2.19
C ALA A 564 -15.72 37.17 0.70
N SER A 565 -15.58 36.16 -0.13
CA SER A 565 -15.74 36.23 -1.58
C SER A 565 -16.41 34.99 -2.13
N ALA A 566 -17.25 35.16 -3.16
CA ALA A 566 -17.67 34.10 -4.06
C ALA A 566 -16.73 34.09 -5.25
N VAL A 567 -16.29 32.93 -5.66
CA VAL A 567 -15.33 32.71 -6.75
C VAL A 567 -15.89 31.70 -7.73
N HIS A 568 -15.70 31.97 -9.03
CA HIS A 568 -16.14 31.08 -10.09
C HIS A 568 -15.06 30.92 -11.15
N GLU A 569 -14.78 29.66 -11.50
CA GLU A 569 -13.98 29.28 -12.66
C GLU A 569 -14.88 29.15 -13.88
N PHE A 570 -14.66 29.96 -14.90
CA PHE A 570 -15.45 30.00 -16.14
C PHE A 570 -14.92 29.06 -17.23
N LEU A 571 -13.68 28.67 -17.14
CA LEU A 571 -12.97 27.79 -18.07
C LEU A 571 -12.49 26.55 -17.32
N GLY A 572 -11.22 26.18 -17.46
CA GLY A 572 -10.58 25.14 -16.64
C GLY A 572 -10.75 23.71 -17.16
N ASP A 573 -11.32 23.55 -18.37
CA ASP A 573 -11.40 22.25 -19.05
C ASP A 573 -9.99 21.67 -19.23
N ARG A 574 -9.80 20.40 -18.85
CA ARG A 574 -8.51 19.71 -18.89
C ARG A 574 -8.66 18.35 -19.54
N GLU A 575 -7.63 17.94 -20.25
CA GLU A 575 -7.59 16.65 -20.91
C GLU A 575 -6.21 16.00 -20.74
N ILE A 576 -6.19 14.70 -20.51
CA ILE A 576 -4.99 13.89 -20.44
C ILE A 576 -5.15 12.67 -21.33
N TYR A 577 -4.12 12.36 -22.09
CA TYR A 577 -4.03 11.19 -22.93
C TYR A 577 -2.88 10.31 -22.44
N ALA A 578 -3.18 9.10 -22.00
CA ALA A 578 -2.20 8.16 -21.45
C ALA A 578 -2.00 6.99 -22.41
N ARG A 579 -0.75 6.53 -22.55
CA ARG A 579 -0.40 5.38 -23.41
C ARG A 579 0.71 4.52 -22.79
N THR A 580 0.62 3.21 -23.06
CA THR A 580 1.71 2.25 -22.84
C THR A 580 1.64 1.20 -23.93
N GLY A 581 2.70 1.04 -24.76
CA GLY A 581 2.63 0.24 -25.97
C GLY A 581 1.51 0.74 -26.89
N ASP A 582 0.61 -0.16 -27.30
CA ASP A 582 -0.57 0.13 -28.12
C ASP A 582 -1.80 0.52 -27.28
N ASN A 583 -1.71 0.45 -25.96
CA ASN A 583 -2.80 0.75 -25.05
C ASN A 583 -2.91 2.24 -24.80
N THR A 584 -4.11 2.75 -24.92
CA THR A 584 -4.41 4.17 -24.74
C THR A 584 -5.64 4.37 -23.87
N ASN A 585 -5.63 5.42 -23.08
CA ASN A 585 -6.78 5.88 -22.32
C ASN A 585 -6.75 7.40 -22.24
N SER A 586 -7.90 8.03 -22.11
CA SER A 586 -7.99 9.49 -21.98
C SER A 586 -9.03 9.86 -20.95
N LEU A 587 -8.79 10.96 -20.27
CA LEU A 587 -9.75 11.57 -19.37
C LEU A 587 -9.89 13.04 -19.72
N LYS A 588 -11.13 13.48 -19.86
CA LYS A 588 -11.48 14.89 -19.97
C LYS A 588 -12.29 15.31 -18.75
N GLN A 589 -11.88 16.39 -18.13
CA GLN A 589 -12.52 16.93 -16.94
C GLN A 589 -13.00 18.35 -17.21
N ASP A 590 -14.29 18.61 -16.92
CA ASP A 590 -14.83 19.98 -16.87
C ASP A 590 -14.31 20.63 -15.58
N GLY A 591 -13.55 21.69 -15.72
CA GLY A 591 -12.95 22.41 -14.59
C GLY A 591 -13.77 23.59 -14.09
N LYS A 592 -14.98 23.83 -14.65
CA LYS A 592 -15.88 24.89 -14.16
C LYS A 592 -16.33 24.59 -12.75
N ASP A 593 -16.18 25.58 -11.88
CA ASP A 593 -16.38 25.37 -10.46
C ASP A 593 -16.79 26.67 -9.75
N THR A 594 -17.43 26.55 -8.58
CA THR A 594 -17.82 27.68 -7.75
C THR A 594 -17.52 27.37 -6.28
N TRP A 595 -16.73 28.22 -5.64
CA TRP A 595 -16.40 28.08 -4.23
C TRP A 595 -16.49 29.40 -3.48
N PHE A 596 -16.37 29.34 -2.17
CA PHE A 596 -16.30 30.48 -1.29
C PHE A 596 -14.95 30.60 -0.64
N GLU A 597 -14.43 31.82 -0.54
CA GLU A 597 -13.20 32.16 0.20
C GLU A 597 -13.57 33.03 1.39
N TYR A 598 -13.00 32.77 2.55
CA TYR A 598 -13.17 33.57 3.74
C TYR A 598 -11.92 33.56 4.60
N GLY A 599 -11.67 34.68 5.27
CA GLY A 599 -10.45 34.83 6.06
C GLY A 599 -10.48 36.02 7.00
N ILE A 600 -9.48 36.02 7.86
CA ILE A 600 -9.19 37.12 8.78
C ILE A 600 -7.73 37.54 8.58
N GLY A 601 -7.49 38.85 8.64
CA GLY A 601 -6.16 39.41 8.55
C GLY A 601 -5.96 40.64 9.42
N ALA A 602 -4.70 40.96 9.59
CA ALA A 602 -4.29 42.15 10.33
C ALA A 602 -3.01 42.75 9.73
N ASN A 603 -2.85 44.06 9.85
CA ASN A 603 -1.56 44.71 9.69
C ASN A 603 -1.17 45.48 10.96
N PHE A 604 0.11 45.69 11.12
CA PHE A 604 0.64 46.44 12.26
C PHE A 604 1.82 47.31 11.83
N ASN A 605 1.72 48.64 12.05
CA ASN A 605 2.78 49.59 11.75
C ASN A 605 3.81 49.60 12.89
N LEU A 606 5.00 49.03 12.64
CA LEU A 606 6.14 49.04 13.56
C LEU A 606 6.78 50.43 13.65
N SER A 607 6.85 51.13 12.51
CA SER A 607 7.38 52.48 12.37
C SER A 607 6.68 53.19 11.20
N GLU A 608 7.06 54.44 10.91
CA GLU A 608 6.59 55.15 9.73
C GLU A 608 7.05 54.52 8.41
N SER A 609 8.10 53.68 8.44
CA SER A 609 8.68 53.02 7.27
C SER A 609 8.43 51.52 7.23
N THR A 610 8.00 50.89 8.32
CA THR A 610 7.94 49.43 8.41
C THR A 610 6.61 48.98 8.93
N TYR A 611 5.94 48.11 8.20
CA TYR A 611 4.76 47.41 8.71
C TYR A 611 4.82 45.91 8.46
N LEU A 612 4.13 45.17 9.34
CA LEU A 612 3.90 43.75 9.24
C LEU A 612 2.45 43.50 8.84
N TRP A 613 2.20 42.39 8.15
CA TRP A 613 0.84 41.88 7.97
C TRP A 613 0.81 40.36 8.12
N ALA A 614 -0.36 39.86 8.49
CA ALA A 614 -0.63 38.44 8.56
C ALA A 614 -2.09 38.19 8.23
N ASP A 615 -2.39 37.07 7.59
CA ASP A 615 -3.78 36.60 7.37
C ASP A 615 -3.87 35.08 7.40
N VAL A 616 -5.09 34.59 7.68
CA VAL A 616 -5.48 33.20 7.59
C VAL A 616 -6.72 33.11 6.73
N GLU A 617 -6.75 32.15 5.83
CA GLU A 617 -7.81 31.96 4.85
C GLU A 617 -8.15 30.48 4.68
N ARG A 618 -9.43 30.24 4.37
CA ARG A 618 -9.96 28.94 3.96
C ARG A 618 -10.86 29.11 2.75
N THR A 619 -10.93 28.06 1.90
CA THR A 619 -11.96 27.94 0.86
C THR A 619 -12.89 26.77 1.15
N SER A 620 -14.05 26.74 0.51
CA SER A 620 -15.04 25.69 0.66
C SER A 620 -15.98 25.60 -0.53
N GLY A 621 -16.24 24.38 -1.00
CA GLY A 621 -17.20 24.05 -2.04
C GLY A 621 -16.61 23.91 -3.43
N GLY A 622 -15.28 23.90 -3.56
CA GLY A 622 -14.58 23.68 -4.82
C GLY A 622 -14.13 22.23 -5.02
N ILE A 623 -13.85 21.85 -6.27
CA ILE A 623 -13.21 20.57 -6.63
C ILE A 623 -11.84 20.43 -5.91
N ILE A 624 -11.15 21.57 -5.74
CA ILE A 624 -9.92 21.69 -4.95
C ILE A 624 -10.14 22.80 -3.93
N ASP A 625 -10.22 22.43 -2.67
CA ASP A 625 -10.35 23.37 -1.56
C ASP A 625 -9.01 23.66 -0.89
N GLN A 626 -8.84 24.91 -0.44
CA GLN A 626 -7.78 25.32 0.45
C GLN A 626 -8.26 25.11 1.89
N GLU A 627 -7.85 24.01 2.51
CA GLU A 627 -8.22 23.67 3.90
C GLU A 627 -7.80 24.76 4.88
N TRP A 628 -6.62 25.28 4.68
CA TRP A 628 -6.11 26.44 5.39
C TRP A 628 -4.95 27.06 4.62
N ARG A 629 -4.75 28.35 4.82
CA ARG A 629 -3.56 29.07 4.42
C ARG A 629 -3.26 30.13 5.45
N ALA A 630 -1.99 30.29 5.80
CA ALA A 630 -1.51 31.35 6.65
C ALA A 630 -0.40 32.14 5.94
N THR A 631 -0.48 33.44 6.03
CA THR A 631 0.48 34.38 5.44
C THR A 631 1.08 35.26 6.51
N ILE A 632 2.37 35.54 6.43
CA ILE A 632 3.03 36.60 7.17
C ILE A 632 3.97 37.37 6.25
N GLY A 633 3.96 38.68 6.37
CA GLY A 633 4.82 39.53 5.54
C GLY A 633 5.31 40.78 6.24
N VAL A 634 6.34 41.39 5.67
CA VAL A 634 6.94 42.63 6.11
C VAL A 634 7.23 43.52 4.91
N ARG A 635 7.02 44.83 5.05
CA ARG A 635 7.40 45.84 4.09
C ARG A 635 8.24 46.94 4.77
N TYR A 636 9.30 47.37 4.09
CA TYR A 636 10.15 48.49 4.48
C TYR A 636 10.21 49.52 3.38
N GLY A 637 9.84 50.76 3.72
CA GLY A 637 9.86 51.91 2.84
C GLY A 637 11.08 52.81 3.09
N PHE A 638 11.75 53.26 2.05
CA PHE A 638 12.99 54.06 2.12
C PHE A 638 12.99 55.19 1.11
#